data_d28819e6524c675f4174fb8c0cca19f6
#
_entry.id   d28819e6524c675f4174fb8c0cca19f6
#
_cell.length_a   1.000
_cell.length_b   1.000
_cell.length_c   1.000
_cell.angle_alpha   90.00
_cell.angle_beta   90.00
_cell.angle_gamma   90.00
#
_symmetry.space_group_name_H-M   'P 1'
#
loop_
_entity.id
_entity.type
_entity.pdbx_description
1 polymer ?
#
loop_
_entity_poly.entity_id
_entity_poly.type
_entity_poly.pdbx_seq_one_letter_code
_entity_poly.pdbx_strand_id
1 'polypeptide(L)'
;MRQSSLSSSQWTSKWTNQRMSEWSAIACSWFSSLPEKVSWSGSPKKVALGTLWMLPLMLGGMATPGLAAERVAVRLGPFKQSVAISDLERFADTGEIPPGLQLYAPLLNADVRYTLRSRLHLDPSIGDKLVEDLLHSSAGERFLNTLQVAIPDASPTQLQVALMQAAKQPGGISLLGLLRAFPKQTVTIDATSAIALASQLNLPYWQSQALSSVLERELTVKSQPIRSSIDPTKAGSYWVWKQTMVLRDYQRERTIPVDLYWTRRTHGPLVVISHGFGADRRFLGYLAYHLASHGLTVVALEHPGSNVAWLTGNSFGQSRTTLKNNLLPATEFLDRPQDVSFVLDRLNRLNQFSSTLHGKFNTEEVTVIGHSLGGYTALALAGAKLSLEHLQQFCNDPNPVVFSPADLLQCSAADLTNAQADAQESLRDPRVVQTIVLNPAIGRLFDPKSLAQVTVPTLMLAGTDDTITPAVSQQFLPFTQLKGSKFLLTAIGGTHLSVGDPANLNHVFTQSLFIRERPEQETEALRQLLRGVSLAFVQQLTPEANRYAPFLTAAYAQSFSSTELKLRLNSQLPPNFSQRLKMAALPMEQLISSTLAKGKAESQQGVCYNKLNCLLGGLPLVMFILPGGVPLAANQFFRWRRKQQ
;
A
#
# COMPACT_ATOMS: atom_id res chain seq x y z
N MET A 1 11.66 48.72 -7.47
CA MET A 1 10.81 47.76 -6.75
C MET A 1 11.62 46.48 -6.57
N ARG A 2 12.16 46.29 -5.34
CA ARG A 2 12.99 45.10 -5.00
C ARG A 2 12.06 44.02 -4.45
N GLN A 3 11.87 42.91 -5.14
CA GLN A 3 11.29 41.68 -4.58
C GLN A 3 12.41 40.84 -4.02
N SER A 4 12.41 40.59 -2.72
CA SER A 4 13.30 39.69 -2.03
C SER A 4 12.73 38.25 -2.15
N SER A 5 13.42 37.39 -2.88
CA SER A 5 13.15 35.96 -2.96
C SER A 5 13.69 35.26 -1.70
N LEU A 6 12.83 34.80 -0.84
CA LEU A 6 13.16 33.89 0.25
C LEU A 6 13.19 32.45 -0.31
N SER A 7 14.26 31.70 0.01
CA SER A 7 14.48 30.35 -0.49
C SER A 7 13.54 29.33 0.16
N SER A 8 13.11 28.32 -0.62
CA SER A 8 12.18 27.27 -0.23
C SER A 8 12.59 26.44 1.01
N SER A 9 13.87 26.43 1.38
CA SER A 9 14.40 25.75 2.56
C SER A 9 14.00 26.40 3.89
N GLN A 10 13.68 27.71 3.89
CA GLN A 10 13.23 28.39 5.10
C GLN A 10 11.73 28.20 5.39
N TRP A 11 10.94 27.83 4.36
CA TRP A 11 9.52 27.54 4.53
C TRP A 11 9.26 26.17 5.18
N THR A 12 10.01 25.13 4.82
CA THR A 12 9.84 23.80 5.38
C THR A 12 10.26 23.72 6.85
N SER A 13 11.33 24.42 7.24
CA SER A 13 11.78 24.43 8.65
C SER A 13 10.85 25.26 9.55
N LYS A 14 10.23 26.31 9.03
CA LYS A 14 9.25 27.12 9.78
C LYS A 14 7.93 26.39 9.99
N TRP A 15 7.49 25.61 8.98
CA TRP A 15 6.23 24.85 9.04
C TRP A 15 6.30 23.67 10.02
N THR A 16 7.41 22.93 10.04
CA THR A 16 7.60 21.80 10.97
C THR A 16 7.77 22.26 12.42
N ASN A 17 8.49 23.35 12.66
CA ASN A 17 8.68 23.86 14.01
C ASN A 17 7.42 24.53 14.58
N GLN A 18 6.61 25.18 13.75
CA GLN A 18 5.37 25.82 14.19
C GLN A 18 4.28 24.79 14.53
N ARG A 19 4.11 23.74 13.75
CA ARG A 19 3.18 22.63 14.07
C ARG A 19 3.60 21.87 15.33
N MET A 20 4.90 21.65 15.56
CA MET A 20 5.37 20.97 16.77
C MET A 20 5.19 21.80 18.04
N SER A 21 5.28 23.12 17.95
CA SER A 21 5.04 24.01 19.10
C SER A 21 3.56 24.15 19.46
N GLU A 22 2.66 24.08 18.47
CA GLU A 22 1.21 24.14 18.68
C GLU A 22 0.67 22.88 19.38
N TRP A 23 1.18 21.70 19.01
CA TRP A 23 0.80 20.45 19.68
C TRP A 23 1.29 20.37 21.14
N SER A 24 2.42 20.98 21.45
CA SER A 24 2.94 21.05 22.82
C SER A 24 2.14 22.01 23.71
N ALA A 25 1.62 23.10 23.15
CA ALA A 25 0.76 24.03 23.86
C ALA A 25 -0.62 23.42 24.18
N ILE A 26 -1.15 22.59 23.29
CA ILE A 26 -2.45 21.94 23.45
C ILE A 26 -2.44 20.91 24.58
N ALA A 27 -1.37 20.11 24.71
CA ALA A 27 -1.25 19.13 25.80
C ALA A 27 -1.12 19.78 27.18
N CYS A 28 -0.50 20.96 27.29
CA CYS A 28 -0.37 21.67 28.55
C CYS A 28 -1.65 22.45 28.98
N SER A 29 -2.48 22.91 28.02
CA SER A 29 -3.72 23.62 28.34
C SER A 29 -4.81 22.70 28.92
N TRP A 30 -4.72 21.39 28.66
CA TRP A 30 -5.66 20.39 29.15
C TRP A 30 -5.57 20.12 30.67
N PHE A 31 -4.39 20.40 31.28
CA PHE A 31 -4.18 20.15 32.71
C PHE A 31 -4.49 21.34 33.60
N SER A 32 -4.75 22.54 33.07
CA SER A 32 -4.90 23.77 33.86
C SER A 32 -6.32 24.34 33.93
N SER A 33 -7.33 23.72 33.32
CA SER A 33 -8.69 24.27 33.24
C SER A 33 -9.79 23.33 33.75
N LEU A 34 -9.58 22.65 34.86
CA LEU A 34 -10.64 21.94 35.55
C LEU A 34 -11.20 22.80 36.67
N PRO A 35 -12.51 23.14 36.68
CA PRO A 35 -13.14 23.79 37.83
C PRO A 35 -13.34 22.81 38.99
N GLU A 36 -12.86 23.21 40.15
CA GLU A 36 -13.16 22.52 41.43
C GLU A 36 -14.63 22.71 41.82
N LYS A 37 -15.22 21.58 42.24
CA LYS A 37 -16.42 21.48 43.08
C LYS A 37 -17.78 21.92 42.52
N VAL A 38 -18.60 20.93 42.21
CA VAL A 38 -20.05 21.04 42.32
C VAL A 38 -20.54 20.00 43.37
N SER A 39 -21.07 20.53 44.47
CA SER A 39 -21.67 19.78 45.58
C SER A 39 -23.10 19.32 45.21
N TRP A 40 -23.39 18.06 45.46
CA TRP A 40 -24.74 17.51 45.35
C TRP A 40 -25.46 17.60 46.73
N SER A 41 -26.57 18.31 46.74
CA SER A 41 -27.58 18.18 47.79
C SER A 41 -28.98 18.14 47.16
N GLY A 42 -29.73 17.09 47.44
CA GLY A 42 -31.14 17.00 47.03
C GLY A 42 -31.75 15.62 47.19
N SER A 43 -32.47 15.43 48.28
CA SER A 43 -33.17 14.22 48.72
C SER A 43 -34.37 13.79 47.85
N PRO A 44 -34.82 12.53 47.99
CA PRO A 44 -35.83 11.93 47.12
C PRO A 44 -37.26 12.20 47.62
N LYS A 45 -38.19 12.49 46.73
CA LYS A 45 -39.63 12.42 47.06
C LYS A 45 -40.28 11.25 46.31
N LYS A 46 -40.88 10.40 47.10
CA LYS A 46 -41.80 9.29 46.74
C LYS A 46 -43.12 9.88 46.25
N VAL A 47 -43.70 9.36 45.18
CA VAL A 47 -45.17 9.37 44.97
C VAL A 47 -45.60 8.06 44.32
N ALA A 48 -46.76 7.63 44.78
CA ALA A 48 -47.33 6.31 44.75
C ALA A 48 -48.09 5.90 43.49
N LEU A 49 -48.27 4.58 43.41
CA LEU A 49 -49.26 3.72 42.73
C LEU A 49 -50.56 4.37 42.20
N GLY A 50 -50.94 3.91 41.00
CA GLY A 50 -52.30 4.02 40.44
C GLY A 50 -52.52 3.03 39.33
N THR A 51 -53.13 1.94 39.63
CA THR A 51 -53.78 0.81 39.00
C THR A 51 -54.32 0.89 37.57
N LEU A 52 -54.07 -0.21 36.83
CA LEU A 52 -54.96 -1.04 35.96
C LEU A 52 -55.76 -0.37 34.82
N TRP A 53 -55.64 -0.91 33.58
CA TRP A 53 -56.58 -1.81 32.93
C TRP A 53 -56.12 -2.25 31.53
N MET A 54 -56.39 -3.48 31.23
CA MET A 54 -56.14 -4.36 30.11
C MET A 54 -56.67 -3.91 28.73
N LEU A 55 -56.05 -4.43 27.69
CA LEU A 55 -56.50 -5.21 26.50
C LEU A 55 -55.95 -4.64 25.16
N PRO A 56 -55.98 -5.40 24.04
CA PRO A 56 -55.26 -6.62 23.73
C PRO A 56 -54.35 -6.54 22.49
N LEU A 57 -53.56 -7.58 22.31
CA LEU A 57 -52.94 -8.10 21.11
C LEU A 57 -53.38 -7.49 19.77
N MET A 58 -52.40 -6.83 19.10
CA MET A 58 -52.19 -6.93 17.67
C MET A 58 -50.75 -7.37 17.49
N LEU A 59 -50.56 -8.62 17.13
CA LEU A 59 -49.31 -9.16 16.56
C LEU A 59 -49.14 -8.58 15.16
N GLY A 60 -48.61 -7.38 15.09
CA GLY A 60 -47.91 -6.87 13.92
C GLY A 60 -46.42 -6.94 14.23
N GLY A 61 -45.69 -7.77 13.54
CA GLY A 61 -44.24 -7.84 13.65
C GLY A 61 -43.66 -6.46 13.31
N MET A 62 -43.51 -5.60 14.29
CA MET A 62 -42.66 -4.43 14.20
C MET A 62 -41.23 -4.97 14.22
N ALA A 63 -40.63 -5.07 13.03
CA ALA A 63 -39.19 -5.08 12.91
C ALA A 63 -38.68 -3.89 13.73
N THR A 64 -38.05 -4.16 14.85
CA THR A 64 -37.36 -3.13 15.62
C THR A 64 -36.44 -2.38 14.66
N PRO A 65 -36.57 -1.05 14.51
CA PRO A 65 -35.63 -0.31 13.68
C PRO A 65 -34.23 -0.64 14.21
N GLY A 66 -33.37 -1.20 13.35
CA GLY A 66 -32.01 -1.52 13.72
C GLY A 66 -31.39 -0.27 14.34
N LEU A 67 -30.90 -0.38 15.58
CA LEU A 67 -30.26 0.72 16.29
C LEU A 67 -29.07 1.20 15.47
N ALA A 68 -29.20 2.31 14.80
CA ALA A 68 -28.07 3.01 14.16
C ALA A 68 -27.35 3.85 15.21
N ALA A 69 -26.03 3.92 15.18
CA ALA A 69 -25.29 4.70 16.16
C ALA A 69 -25.54 6.20 15.95
N GLU A 70 -25.87 6.88 17.04
CA GLU A 70 -26.09 8.32 17.07
C GLU A 70 -24.90 9.06 17.66
N ARG A 71 -24.09 8.38 18.48
CA ARG A 71 -23.00 8.97 19.25
C ARG A 71 -21.73 8.13 19.17
N VAL A 72 -20.59 8.83 19.22
CA VAL A 72 -19.27 8.24 19.41
C VAL A 72 -18.75 8.68 20.78
N ALA A 73 -18.40 7.73 21.62
CA ALA A 73 -17.72 8.00 22.89
C ALA A 73 -16.22 7.77 22.69
N VAL A 74 -15.43 8.82 22.77
CA VAL A 74 -13.97 8.76 22.71
C VAL A 74 -13.44 8.57 24.12
N ARG A 75 -12.69 7.49 24.34
CA ARG A 75 -12.02 7.18 25.61
C ARG A 75 -10.53 7.44 25.48
N LEU A 76 -9.98 8.21 26.43
CA LEU A 76 -8.55 8.45 26.58
C LEU A 76 -8.16 8.19 28.05
N GLY A 77 -7.61 7.03 28.30
CA GLY A 77 -7.38 6.57 29.69
C GLY A 77 -8.68 6.53 30.52
N PRO A 78 -8.75 7.21 31.66
CA PRO A 78 -9.95 7.26 32.50
C PRO A 78 -11.03 8.22 31.95
N PHE A 79 -10.71 9.07 30.98
CA PHE A 79 -11.64 10.07 30.44
C PHE A 79 -12.45 9.48 29.29
N LYS A 80 -13.78 9.66 29.35
CA LYS A 80 -14.71 9.26 28.31
C LYS A 80 -15.63 10.42 27.98
N GLN A 81 -15.62 10.86 26.73
CA GLN A 81 -16.49 11.94 26.25
C GLN A 81 -17.26 11.48 25.04
N SER A 82 -18.55 11.80 25.00
CA SER A 82 -19.45 11.41 23.92
C SER A 82 -19.78 12.59 23.01
N VAL A 83 -19.65 12.35 21.71
CA VAL A 83 -19.89 13.32 20.64
C VAL A 83 -21.02 12.81 19.75
N ALA A 84 -21.91 13.64 19.29
CA ALA A 84 -22.92 13.26 18.32
C ALA A 84 -22.29 13.04 16.92
N ILE A 85 -22.68 11.98 16.23
CA ILE A 85 -22.20 11.71 14.87
C ILE A 85 -22.69 12.84 13.93
N SER A 86 -23.89 13.38 14.16
CA SER A 86 -24.40 14.53 13.40
C SER A 86 -23.52 15.79 13.52
N ASP A 87 -22.85 16.00 14.65
CA ASP A 87 -21.91 17.12 14.80
C ASP A 87 -20.63 16.90 13.97
N LEU A 88 -20.13 15.65 13.92
CA LEU A 88 -19.00 15.29 13.05
C LEU A 88 -19.36 15.41 11.57
N GLU A 89 -20.58 15.06 11.17
CA GLU A 89 -21.09 15.23 9.81
C GLU A 89 -21.18 16.72 9.44
N ARG A 90 -21.75 17.56 10.31
CA ARG A 90 -21.80 19.00 10.10
C ARG A 90 -20.41 19.60 9.92
N PHE A 91 -19.47 19.25 10.79
CA PHE A 91 -18.08 19.70 10.63
C PHE A 91 -17.46 19.20 9.31
N ALA A 92 -17.69 17.95 8.94
CA ALA A 92 -17.19 17.40 7.69
C ALA A 92 -17.71 18.18 6.48
N ASP A 93 -19.03 18.48 6.45
CA ASP A 93 -19.67 19.12 5.32
C ASP A 93 -19.37 20.62 5.24
N THR A 94 -19.54 21.36 6.34
CA THR A 94 -19.43 22.83 6.33
C THR A 94 -18.06 23.35 6.74
N GLY A 95 -17.32 22.61 7.55
CA GLY A 95 -16.08 23.06 8.21
C GLY A 95 -16.34 23.87 9.49
N GLU A 96 -17.60 24.14 9.84
CA GLU A 96 -17.98 24.78 11.10
C GLU A 96 -17.85 23.79 12.26
N ILE A 97 -17.39 24.28 13.41
CA ILE A 97 -17.23 23.46 14.61
C ILE A 97 -18.47 23.64 15.49
N PRO A 98 -19.38 22.65 15.53
CA PRO A 98 -20.57 22.71 16.36
C PRO A 98 -20.24 22.82 17.86
N PRO A 99 -21.15 23.30 18.70
CA PRO A 99 -20.94 23.40 20.15
C PRO A 99 -20.51 22.08 20.80
N GLY A 100 -21.04 20.94 20.35
CA GLY A 100 -20.66 19.61 20.83
C GLY A 100 -19.21 19.20 20.52
N LEU A 101 -18.55 19.89 19.57
CA LEU A 101 -17.17 19.63 19.16
C LEU A 101 -16.18 20.70 19.63
N GLN A 102 -16.58 21.74 20.35
CA GLN A 102 -15.72 22.86 20.76
C GLN A 102 -14.49 22.40 21.56
N LEU A 103 -14.66 21.39 22.42
CA LEU A 103 -13.56 20.83 23.18
C LEU A 103 -12.44 20.24 22.29
N TYR A 104 -12.83 19.75 21.11
CA TYR A 104 -11.93 19.14 20.12
C TYR A 104 -11.45 20.12 19.05
N ALA A 105 -11.87 21.39 19.11
CA ALA A 105 -11.54 22.41 18.11
C ALA A 105 -10.06 22.44 17.68
N PRO A 106 -9.08 22.33 18.61
CA PRO A 106 -7.67 22.31 18.26
C PRO A 106 -7.24 21.12 17.42
N LEU A 107 -8.01 20.01 17.44
CA LEU A 107 -7.74 18.78 16.70
C LEU A 107 -8.47 18.73 15.35
N LEU A 108 -9.51 19.55 15.17
CA LEU A 108 -10.38 19.56 14.01
C LEU A 108 -9.80 20.46 12.90
N ASN A 109 -8.75 19.96 12.25
CA ASN A 109 -8.07 20.64 11.15
C ASN A 109 -8.60 20.17 9.76
N ALA A 110 -8.03 20.73 8.70
CA ALA A 110 -8.38 20.38 7.32
C ALA A 110 -8.16 18.90 6.99
N ASP A 111 -7.14 18.25 7.58
CA ASP A 111 -6.82 16.84 7.34
C ASP A 111 -7.88 15.93 7.98
N VAL A 112 -8.33 16.24 9.21
CA VAL A 112 -9.44 15.54 9.87
C VAL A 112 -10.73 15.71 9.07
N ARG A 113 -11.02 16.93 8.63
CA ARG A 113 -12.18 17.20 7.78
C ARG A 113 -12.13 16.40 6.47
N TYR A 114 -10.98 16.37 5.82
CA TYR A 114 -10.76 15.56 4.61
C TYR A 114 -11.02 14.07 4.89
N THR A 115 -10.47 13.52 5.98
CA THR A 115 -10.67 12.11 6.38
C THR A 115 -12.13 11.78 6.63
N LEU A 116 -12.88 12.65 7.32
CA LEU A 116 -14.32 12.45 7.58
C LEU A 116 -15.16 12.48 6.31
N ARG A 117 -14.77 13.28 5.30
CA ARG A 117 -15.43 13.36 4.00
C ARG A 117 -15.06 12.25 3.04
N SER A 118 -13.90 11.65 3.24
CA SER A 118 -13.37 10.63 2.34
C SER A 118 -14.26 9.41 2.30
N ARG A 119 -14.51 8.90 1.09
CA ARG A 119 -15.36 7.74 0.83
C ARG A 119 -14.61 6.75 -0.05
N LEU A 120 -14.66 5.48 0.31
CA LEU A 120 -14.29 4.41 -0.59
C LEU A 120 -15.48 4.14 -1.52
N HIS A 121 -15.41 4.66 -2.73
CA HIS A 121 -16.42 4.39 -3.74
C HIS A 121 -16.23 2.95 -4.23
N LEU A 122 -17.08 2.08 -3.74
CA LEU A 122 -17.25 0.74 -4.30
C LEU A 122 -18.51 0.77 -5.15
N ASP A 123 -18.47 0.19 -6.35
CA ASP A 123 -19.70 -0.12 -7.05
C ASP A 123 -20.56 -0.96 -6.09
N PRO A 124 -21.83 -0.64 -5.86
CA PRO A 124 -22.67 -1.35 -4.88
C PRO A 124 -22.71 -2.87 -5.11
N SER A 125 -22.61 -3.30 -6.36
CA SER A 125 -22.54 -4.73 -6.72
C SER A 125 -21.21 -5.39 -6.31
N ILE A 126 -20.16 -4.60 -6.17
CA ILE A 126 -18.81 -5.05 -5.78
C ILE A 126 -18.62 -4.93 -4.28
N GLY A 127 -19.08 -3.81 -3.70
CA GLY A 127 -18.85 -3.45 -2.31
C GLY A 127 -19.35 -4.49 -1.34
N ASP A 128 -20.57 -4.97 -1.54
CA ASP A 128 -21.17 -6.01 -0.71
C ASP A 128 -20.33 -7.27 -0.72
N LYS A 129 -19.93 -7.72 -1.89
CA LYS A 129 -19.21 -8.97 -2.04
C LYS A 129 -17.74 -8.88 -1.64
N LEU A 130 -17.09 -7.78 -1.98
CA LEU A 130 -15.69 -7.54 -1.58
C LEU A 130 -15.56 -7.53 -0.06
N VAL A 131 -16.50 -6.85 0.63
CA VAL A 131 -16.52 -6.79 2.09
C VAL A 131 -16.88 -8.15 2.68
N GLU A 132 -17.85 -8.86 2.10
CA GLU A 132 -18.23 -10.20 2.52
C GLU A 132 -17.07 -11.19 2.38
N ASP A 133 -16.44 -11.26 1.21
CA ASP A 133 -15.29 -12.14 0.95
C ASP A 133 -14.10 -11.80 1.85
N LEU A 134 -13.82 -10.49 2.07
CA LEU A 134 -12.78 -10.06 2.99
C LEU A 134 -13.08 -10.51 4.43
N LEU A 135 -14.29 -10.28 4.91
CA LEU A 135 -14.68 -10.56 6.29
C LEU A 135 -14.73 -12.05 6.62
N HIS A 136 -15.00 -12.92 5.64
CA HIS A 136 -14.99 -14.37 5.79
C HIS A 136 -13.62 -15.02 5.53
N SER A 137 -12.61 -14.23 5.15
CA SER A 137 -11.24 -14.72 5.01
C SER A 137 -10.53 -14.75 6.37
N SER A 138 -9.50 -15.60 6.50
CA SER A 138 -8.61 -15.62 7.67
C SER A 138 -7.93 -14.26 7.92
N ALA A 139 -7.69 -13.48 6.88
CA ALA A 139 -7.20 -12.11 6.96
C ALA A 139 -8.26 -11.15 7.51
N GLY A 140 -9.53 -11.32 7.13
CA GLY A 140 -10.66 -10.53 7.62
C GLY A 140 -10.96 -10.77 9.09
N GLU A 141 -10.93 -12.01 9.56
CA GLU A 141 -11.09 -12.32 10.98
C GLU A 141 -10.04 -11.60 11.84
N ARG A 142 -8.81 -11.57 11.39
CA ARG A 142 -7.71 -10.84 12.07
C ARG A 142 -7.91 -9.34 12.04
N PHE A 143 -8.33 -8.81 10.90
CA PHE A 143 -8.66 -7.40 10.77
C PHE A 143 -9.77 -6.99 11.75
N LEU A 144 -10.83 -7.80 11.87
CA LEU A 144 -11.92 -7.58 12.85
C LEU A 144 -11.40 -7.64 14.29
N ASN A 145 -10.58 -8.62 14.63
CA ASN A 145 -9.97 -8.75 15.96
C ASN A 145 -9.06 -7.54 16.29
N THR A 146 -8.34 -7.05 15.30
CA THR A 146 -7.48 -5.87 15.45
C THR A 146 -8.32 -4.59 15.63
N LEU A 147 -9.41 -4.43 14.88
CA LEU A 147 -10.36 -3.33 15.08
C LEU A 147 -11.05 -3.38 16.43
N GLN A 148 -11.31 -4.55 16.99
CA GLN A 148 -11.92 -4.70 18.30
C GLN A 148 -11.07 -4.08 19.43
N VAL A 149 -9.74 -4.06 19.28
CA VAL A 149 -8.86 -3.38 20.24
C VAL A 149 -9.13 -1.87 20.29
N ALA A 150 -9.41 -1.27 19.12
CA ALA A 150 -9.75 0.15 19.02
C ALA A 150 -11.22 0.44 19.36
N ILE A 151 -12.12 -0.56 19.21
CA ILE A 151 -13.57 -0.45 19.50
C ILE A 151 -13.95 -1.54 20.51
N PRO A 152 -13.52 -1.43 21.78
CA PRO A 152 -13.58 -2.53 22.75
C PRO A 152 -14.98 -2.99 23.11
N ASP A 153 -15.98 -2.13 22.92
CA ASP A 153 -17.38 -2.45 23.22
C ASP A 153 -18.09 -3.17 22.06
N ALA A 154 -17.41 -3.39 20.92
CA ALA A 154 -17.97 -4.07 19.75
C ALA A 154 -17.50 -5.54 19.69
N SER A 155 -18.42 -6.48 19.44
CA SER A 155 -18.04 -7.85 19.08
C SER A 155 -17.58 -7.93 17.62
N PRO A 156 -16.79 -8.95 17.24
CA PRO A 156 -16.42 -9.18 15.82
C PRO A 156 -17.64 -9.23 14.90
N THR A 157 -18.73 -9.85 15.33
CA THR A 157 -20.00 -9.90 14.58
C THR A 157 -20.63 -8.52 14.38
N GLN A 158 -20.58 -7.64 15.41
CA GLN A 158 -21.09 -6.27 15.27
C GLN A 158 -20.23 -5.43 14.33
N LEU A 159 -18.91 -5.60 14.37
CA LEU A 159 -17.98 -4.98 13.40
C LEU A 159 -18.26 -5.45 11.98
N GLN A 160 -18.47 -6.75 11.79
CA GLN A 160 -18.83 -7.33 10.52
C GLN A 160 -20.14 -6.74 9.97
N VAL A 161 -21.19 -6.72 10.79
CA VAL A 161 -22.49 -6.13 10.42
C VAL A 161 -22.35 -4.65 10.04
N ALA A 162 -21.61 -3.87 10.84
CA ALA A 162 -21.37 -2.45 10.56
C ALA A 162 -20.64 -2.22 9.25
N LEU A 163 -19.60 -3.01 8.94
CA LEU A 163 -18.85 -2.94 7.70
C LEU A 163 -19.73 -3.32 6.48
N MET A 164 -20.51 -4.39 6.59
CA MET A 164 -21.45 -4.81 5.54
C MET A 164 -22.52 -3.75 5.28
N GLN A 165 -23.08 -3.14 6.33
CA GLN A 165 -24.07 -2.08 6.17
C GLN A 165 -23.46 -0.79 5.60
N ALA A 166 -22.23 -0.45 6.02
CA ALA A 166 -21.51 0.69 5.45
C ALA A 166 -21.20 0.50 3.97
N ALA A 167 -20.87 -0.72 3.53
CA ALA A 167 -20.63 -1.04 2.12
C ALA A 167 -21.85 -0.83 1.23
N LYS A 168 -23.07 -1.04 1.78
CA LYS A 168 -24.35 -0.86 1.05
C LYS A 168 -24.80 0.60 0.94
N GLN A 169 -24.10 1.53 1.57
CA GLN A 169 -24.51 2.93 1.54
C GLN A 169 -24.32 3.57 0.16
N PRO A 170 -25.26 4.37 -0.31
CA PRO A 170 -25.07 5.14 -1.53
C PRO A 170 -23.83 6.05 -1.43
N GLY A 171 -22.90 5.89 -2.36
CA GLY A 171 -21.65 6.66 -2.38
C GLY A 171 -20.47 5.99 -1.65
N GLY A 172 -20.59 4.72 -1.22
CA GLY A 172 -19.50 3.91 -0.72
C GLY A 172 -19.23 4.00 0.78
N ILE A 173 -18.22 3.27 1.24
CA ILE A 173 -17.83 3.20 2.65
C ILE A 173 -17.16 4.51 3.06
N SER A 174 -17.66 5.14 4.12
CA SER A 174 -17.03 6.28 4.79
C SER A 174 -16.89 6.01 6.28
N LEU A 175 -15.98 6.74 6.94
CA LEU A 175 -15.81 6.61 8.38
C LEU A 175 -17.11 6.95 9.13
N LEU A 176 -17.77 8.02 8.74
CA LEU A 176 -19.07 8.43 9.33
C LEU A 176 -20.17 7.41 9.04
N GLY A 177 -20.20 6.89 7.80
CA GLY A 177 -21.13 5.83 7.40
C GLY A 177 -20.91 4.54 8.19
N LEU A 178 -19.65 4.15 8.41
CA LEU A 178 -19.30 2.99 9.25
C LEU A 178 -19.76 3.19 10.70
N LEU A 179 -19.49 4.36 11.28
CA LEU A 179 -19.92 4.68 12.65
C LEU A 179 -21.43 4.61 12.79
N ARG A 180 -22.20 5.17 11.84
CA ARG A 180 -23.67 5.08 11.83
C ARG A 180 -24.20 3.66 11.65
N ALA A 181 -23.49 2.83 10.91
CA ALA A 181 -23.92 1.45 10.64
C ALA A 181 -23.78 0.51 11.86
N PHE A 182 -23.17 0.97 12.95
CA PHE A 182 -23.07 0.14 14.14
C PHE A 182 -24.44 -0.15 14.77
N PRO A 183 -24.74 -1.41 15.14
CA PRO A 183 -25.99 -1.81 15.77
C PRO A 183 -26.00 -1.47 17.28
N LYS A 184 -25.65 -0.23 17.63
CA LYS A 184 -25.59 0.31 19.01
C LYS A 184 -25.83 1.81 18.98
N GLN A 185 -26.52 2.35 19.95
CA GLN A 185 -26.76 3.79 20.06
C GLN A 185 -25.46 4.60 20.25
N THR A 186 -24.48 4.04 20.94
CA THR A 186 -23.17 4.69 21.17
C THR A 186 -22.05 3.70 20.88
N VAL A 187 -21.10 4.10 20.04
CA VAL A 187 -19.85 3.37 19.74
C VAL A 187 -18.73 3.96 20.57
N THR A 188 -18.05 3.13 21.36
CA THR A 188 -16.87 3.59 22.12
C THR A 188 -15.60 3.34 21.33
N ILE A 189 -14.82 4.41 21.09
CA ILE A 189 -13.49 4.34 20.49
C ILE A 189 -12.46 4.60 21.60
N ASP A 190 -11.55 3.66 21.81
CA ASP A 190 -10.37 3.89 22.63
C ASP A 190 -9.33 4.64 21.82
N ALA A 191 -9.13 5.92 22.12
CA ALA A 191 -8.25 6.79 21.33
C ALA A 191 -6.80 6.30 21.35
N THR A 192 -6.32 5.77 22.49
CA THR A 192 -4.95 5.26 22.62
C THR A 192 -4.75 4.05 21.71
N SER A 193 -5.67 3.10 21.81
CA SER A 193 -5.64 1.88 20.97
C SER A 193 -5.88 2.18 19.50
N ALA A 194 -6.77 3.11 19.17
CA ALA A 194 -7.03 3.52 17.78
C ALA A 194 -5.81 4.22 17.14
N ILE A 195 -5.10 5.08 17.88
CA ILE A 195 -3.86 5.73 17.43
C ILE A 195 -2.75 4.67 17.28
N ALA A 196 -2.60 3.78 18.26
CA ALA A 196 -1.64 2.69 18.19
C ALA A 196 -1.91 1.79 16.98
N LEU A 197 -3.16 1.40 16.76
CA LEU A 197 -3.59 0.63 15.60
C LEU A 197 -3.32 1.36 14.27
N ALA A 198 -3.71 2.62 14.17
CA ALA A 198 -3.47 3.43 12.97
C ALA A 198 -1.97 3.56 12.67
N SER A 199 -1.14 3.72 13.70
CA SER A 199 0.32 3.75 13.54
C SER A 199 0.90 2.39 13.13
N GLN A 200 0.34 1.28 13.63
CA GLN A 200 0.76 -0.07 13.27
C GLN A 200 0.33 -0.47 11.85
N LEU A 201 -0.91 -0.18 11.46
CA LEU A 201 -1.44 -0.49 10.12
C LEU A 201 -0.65 0.19 9.00
N ASN A 202 -0.01 1.32 9.27
CA ASN A 202 0.79 2.05 8.30
C ASN A 202 2.27 2.15 8.65
N LEU A 203 2.77 1.39 9.63
CA LEU A 203 4.17 1.49 10.05
C LEU A 203 5.15 1.31 8.87
N PRO A 204 4.99 0.32 7.95
CA PRO A 204 5.87 0.19 6.80
C PRO A 204 5.82 1.40 5.85
N TYR A 205 4.66 2.03 5.71
CA TYR A 205 4.51 3.26 4.94
C TYR A 205 5.28 4.41 5.60
N TRP A 206 5.10 4.61 6.91
CA TRP A 206 5.80 5.67 7.64
C TRP A 206 7.32 5.45 7.68
N GLN A 207 7.76 4.20 7.75
CA GLN A 207 9.17 3.85 7.59
C GLN A 207 9.69 4.26 6.21
N SER A 208 8.93 4.03 5.15
CA SER A 208 9.27 4.44 3.79
C SER A 208 9.33 5.97 3.68
N GLN A 209 8.39 6.68 4.29
CA GLN A 209 8.38 8.14 4.34
C GLN A 209 9.59 8.71 5.10
N ALA A 210 9.90 8.15 6.26
CA ALA A 210 11.05 8.59 7.07
C ALA A 210 12.38 8.42 6.33
N LEU A 211 12.48 7.45 5.43
CA LEU A 211 13.67 7.23 4.62
C LEU A 211 13.73 8.11 3.36
N SER A 212 12.63 8.75 2.95
CA SER A 212 12.55 9.53 1.70
C SER A 212 13.60 10.66 1.62
N SER A 213 13.76 11.44 2.69
CA SER A 213 14.75 12.53 2.74
C SER A 213 16.20 12.03 2.72
N VAL A 214 16.45 10.85 3.28
CA VAL A 214 17.76 10.20 3.25
C VAL A 214 18.05 9.69 1.84
N LEU A 215 17.06 9.02 1.21
CA LEU A 215 17.17 8.57 -0.17
C LEU A 215 17.41 9.73 -1.14
N GLU A 216 16.66 10.83 -0.99
CA GLU A 216 16.85 12.00 -1.83
C GLU A 216 18.30 12.51 -1.74
N ARG A 217 18.83 12.67 -0.53
CA ARG A 217 20.18 13.19 -0.31
C ARG A 217 21.26 12.22 -0.77
N GLU A 218 21.18 10.94 -0.38
CA GLU A 218 22.25 9.97 -0.60
C GLU A 218 22.27 9.43 -2.05
N LEU A 219 21.13 9.45 -2.76
CA LEU A 219 21.03 9.02 -4.16
C LEU A 219 21.14 10.16 -5.16
N THR A 220 21.27 11.41 -4.71
CA THR A 220 21.47 12.55 -5.62
C THR A 220 22.87 12.51 -6.23
N VAL A 221 22.93 12.60 -7.53
CA VAL A 221 24.19 12.68 -8.30
C VAL A 221 24.35 14.06 -8.95
N LYS A 222 25.60 14.41 -9.31
CA LYS A 222 25.86 15.61 -10.09
C LYS A 222 25.15 15.48 -11.45
N SER A 223 24.45 16.53 -11.85
CA SER A 223 23.81 16.59 -13.16
C SER A 223 24.89 16.47 -14.25
N GLN A 224 24.68 15.56 -15.18
CA GLN A 224 25.52 15.38 -16.35
C GLN A 224 24.64 15.34 -17.60
N PRO A 225 24.95 16.12 -18.62
CA PRO A 225 24.18 16.06 -19.85
C PRO A 225 24.42 14.70 -20.54
N ILE A 226 23.31 14.04 -20.88
CA ILE A 226 23.37 12.79 -21.62
C ILE A 226 23.56 13.15 -23.12
N ARG A 227 24.72 12.83 -23.63
CA ARG A 227 25.01 12.98 -25.05
C ARG A 227 24.48 11.74 -25.79
N SER A 228 23.33 11.84 -26.41
CA SER A 228 22.75 10.78 -27.23
C SER A 228 22.04 11.37 -28.45
N SER A 229 22.10 10.65 -29.57
CA SER A 229 21.36 10.98 -30.78
C SER A 229 19.89 10.48 -30.72
N ILE A 230 19.52 9.73 -29.70
CA ILE A 230 18.18 9.18 -29.54
C ILE A 230 17.58 9.66 -28.23
N ASP A 231 16.25 9.75 -28.20
CA ASP A 231 15.44 10.00 -27.02
C ASP A 231 14.52 8.78 -26.80
N PRO A 232 14.84 7.90 -25.84
CA PRO A 232 14.08 6.67 -25.64
C PRO A 232 12.70 6.89 -25.02
N THR A 233 12.33 8.13 -24.64
CA THR A 233 10.99 8.44 -24.11
C THR A 233 9.99 8.73 -25.22
N LYS A 234 10.46 9.09 -26.39
CA LYS A 234 9.61 9.35 -27.56
C LYS A 234 9.14 8.05 -28.18
N ALA A 235 7.97 8.08 -28.80
CA ALA A 235 7.47 6.94 -29.56
C ALA A 235 8.47 6.59 -30.70
N GLY A 236 8.63 5.30 -30.91
CA GLY A 236 9.42 4.78 -32.04
C GLY A 236 8.74 5.06 -33.38
N SER A 237 9.48 4.76 -34.47
CA SER A 237 9.05 5.05 -35.84
C SER A 237 8.12 3.97 -36.42
N TYR A 238 7.91 2.86 -35.77
CA TYR A 238 7.12 1.77 -36.32
C TYR A 238 5.63 1.95 -36.09
N TRP A 239 4.82 1.65 -37.08
CA TRP A 239 3.38 1.55 -36.96
C TRP A 239 3.03 0.31 -36.12
N VAL A 240 2.23 0.47 -35.07
CA VAL A 240 1.85 -0.59 -34.13
C VAL A 240 0.44 -1.09 -34.47
N TRP A 241 0.32 -2.40 -34.70
CA TRP A 241 -0.97 -3.08 -34.71
C TRP A 241 -1.30 -3.58 -33.31
N LYS A 242 -2.58 -3.46 -32.96
CA LYS A 242 -3.12 -4.02 -31.71
C LYS A 242 -4.23 -5.00 -32.05
N GLN A 243 -4.19 -6.18 -31.47
CA GLN A 243 -5.25 -7.19 -31.58
C GLN A 243 -5.55 -7.80 -30.20
N THR A 244 -6.83 -7.88 -29.85
CA THR A 244 -7.27 -8.60 -28.68
C THR A 244 -7.59 -10.04 -29.08
N MET A 245 -7.09 -10.99 -28.33
CA MET A 245 -7.37 -12.43 -28.49
C MET A 245 -7.87 -13.00 -27.15
N VAL A 246 -8.60 -14.09 -27.21
CA VAL A 246 -9.04 -14.85 -26.03
C VAL A 246 -8.46 -16.24 -26.15
N LEU A 247 -7.52 -16.58 -25.28
CA LEU A 247 -6.91 -17.89 -25.20
C LEU A 247 -7.62 -18.73 -24.15
N ARG A 248 -7.91 -20.00 -24.48
CA ARG A 248 -8.58 -20.92 -23.56
C ARG A 248 -7.62 -22.02 -23.14
N ASP A 249 -7.36 -22.11 -21.87
CA ASP A 249 -6.69 -23.23 -21.22
C ASP A 249 -7.77 -24.21 -20.73
N TYR A 250 -7.97 -25.25 -21.49
CA TYR A 250 -8.99 -26.26 -21.18
C TYR A 250 -8.59 -27.15 -20.00
N GLN A 251 -7.29 -27.27 -19.69
CA GLN A 251 -6.83 -28.13 -18.60
C GLN A 251 -7.09 -27.47 -17.23
N ARG A 252 -6.93 -26.16 -17.17
CA ARG A 252 -7.16 -25.38 -15.94
C ARG A 252 -8.49 -24.62 -15.96
N GLU A 253 -9.33 -24.83 -16.99
CA GLU A 253 -10.61 -24.15 -17.19
C GLU A 253 -10.51 -22.61 -17.15
N ARG A 254 -9.39 -22.06 -17.67
CA ARG A 254 -9.12 -20.62 -17.63
C ARG A 254 -9.28 -19.98 -19.00
N THR A 255 -9.97 -18.85 -19.02
CA THR A 255 -10.15 -18.03 -20.22
C THR A 255 -9.30 -16.76 -20.04
N ILE A 256 -8.24 -16.62 -20.84
CA ILE A 256 -7.20 -15.61 -20.69
C ILE A 256 -7.28 -14.63 -21.87
N PRO A 257 -7.87 -13.43 -21.68
CA PRO A 257 -7.80 -12.37 -22.68
C PRO A 257 -6.36 -11.83 -22.77
N VAL A 258 -5.91 -11.57 -23.99
CA VAL A 258 -4.60 -11.00 -24.27
C VAL A 258 -4.70 -9.89 -25.30
N ASP A 259 -3.98 -8.78 -25.09
CA ASP A 259 -3.76 -7.74 -26.08
C ASP A 259 -2.36 -7.93 -26.66
N LEU A 260 -2.28 -8.15 -27.97
CA LEU A 260 -1.04 -8.23 -28.73
C LEU A 260 -0.74 -6.88 -29.37
N TYR A 261 0.50 -6.44 -29.23
CA TYR A 261 1.03 -5.24 -29.90
C TYR A 261 2.27 -5.65 -30.71
N TRP A 262 2.25 -5.41 -32.01
CA TRP A 262 3.37 -5.79 -32.89
C TRP A 262 3.52 -4.84 -34.06
N THR A 263 4.62 -4.98 -34.78
CA THR A 263 4.94 -4.19 -35.98
C THR A 263 5.22 -5.07 -37.18
N ARG A 264 5.35 -4.48 -38.34
CA ARG A 264 5.66 -5.23 -39.58
C ARG A 264 6.99 -5.98 -39.43
N ARG A 265 8.00 -5.31 -38.84
CA ARG A 265 9.32 -5.89 -38.59
C ARG A 265 9.53 -5.89 -37.06
N THR A 266 9.48 -7.06 -36.48
CA THR A 266 9.74 -7.25 -35.05
C THR A 266 11.17 -7.70 -34.83
N HIS A 267 11.76 -7.29 -33.70
CA HIS A 267 13.11 -7.67 -33.29
C HIS A 267 13.21 -7.69 -31.76
N GLY A 268 14.27 -8.32 -31.25
CA GLY A 268 14.51 -8.40 -29.80
C GLY A 268 13.62 -9.41 -29.08
N PRO A 269 13.60 -9.34 -27.74
CA PRO A 269 12.81 -10.25 -26.91
C PRO A 269 11.31 -9.98 -27.02
N LEU A 270 10.51 -10.99 -26.69
CA LEU A 270 9.09 -10.81 -26.44
C LEU A 270 8.91 -10.14 -25.08
N VAL A 271 8.07 -9.11 -25.01
CA VAL A 271 7.70 -8.49 -23.75
C VAL A 271 6.32 -8.97 -23.31
N VAL A 272 6.23 -9.50 -22.08
CA VAL A 272 4.95 -9.90 -21.46
C VAL A 272 4.61 -8.94 -20.33
N ILE A 273 3.38 -8.43 -20.30
CA ILE A 273 2.91 -7.53 -19.24
C ILE A 273 1.86 -8.25 -18.39
N SER A 274 2.11 -8.33 -17.07
CA SER A 274 1.22 -8.89 -16.06
C SER A 274 0.72 -7.78 -15.13
N HIS A 275 -0.60 -7.59 -15.08
CA HIS A 275 -1.24 -6.55 -14.28
C HIS A 275 -1.28 -6.85 -12.77
N GLY A 276 -1.57 -5.85 -11.94
CA GLY A 276 -1.82 -5.97 -10.51
C GLY A 276 -3.19 -6.57 -10.17
N PHE A 277 -3.42 -6.85 -8.89
CA PHE A 277 -4.73 -7.29 -8.40
C PHE A 277 -5.81 -6.23 -8.70
N GLY A 278 -6.95 -6.67 -9.21
CA GLY A 278 -8.08 -5.79 -9.55
C GLY A 278 -7.87 -4.87 -10.75
N ALA A 279 -6.75 -5.02 -11.48
CA ALA A 279 -6.50 -4.32 -12.74
C ALA A 279 -6.81 -5.23 -13.94
N ASP A 280 -6.49 -4.79 -15.13
CA ASP A 280 -6.61 -5.56 -16.35
C ASP A 280 -5.41 -5.35 -17.29
N ARG A 281 -5.40 -6.02 -18.45
CA ARG A 281 -4.33 -5.98 -19.46
C ARG A 281 -4.04 -4.59 -20.03
N ARG A 282 -4.92 -3.59 -19.79
CA ARG A 282 -4.77 -2.21 -20.29
C ARG A 282 -4.02 -1.31 -19.31
N PHE A 283 -3.79 -1.77 -18.08
CA PHE A 283 -3.20 -0.95 -17.00
C PHE A 283 -1.85 -0.31 -17.37
N LEU A 284 -1.02 -0.99 -18.18
CA LEU A 284 0.23 -0.46 -18.73
C LEU A 284 0.16 -0.30 -20.26
N GLY A 285 -1.01 0.05 -20.80
CA GLY A 285 -1.25 0.15 -22.24
C GLY A 285 -0.34 1.14 -22.92
N TYR A 286 -0.05 2.28 -22.30
CA TYR A 286 0.89 3.28 -22.82
C TYR A 286 2.32 2.72 -23.00
N LEU A 287 2.76 1.88 -22.05
CA LEU A 287 4.09 1.26 -22.09
C LEU A 287 4.15 0.16 -23.15
N ALA A 288 3.09 -0.65 -23.25
CA ALA A 288 2.97 -1.68 -24.29
C ALA A 288 3.06 -1.08 -25.69
N TYR A 289 2.31 0.00 -25.93
CA TYR A 289 2.32 0.71 -27.21
C TYR A 289 3.69 1.33 -27.49
N HIS A 290 4.29 1.95 -26.47
CA HIS A 290 5.62 2.57 -26.59
C HIS A 290 6.69 1.55 -26.99
N LEU A 291 6.81 0.44 -26.27
CA LEU A 291 7.79 -0.61 -26.57
C LEU A 291 7.57 -1.21 -27.96
N ALA A 292 6.30 -1.45 -28.34
CA ALA A 292 5.98 -1.95 -29.66
C ALA A 292 6.35 -0.95 -30.77
N SER A 293 6.19 0.37 -30.55
CA SER A 293 6.58 1.40 -31.51
C SER A 293 8.08 1.41 -31.83
N HIS A 294 8.89 0.80 -30.95
CA HIS A 294 10.32 0.57 -31.16
C HIS A 294 10.66 -0.78 -31.80
N GLY A 295 9.68 -1.53 -32.28
CA GLY A 295 9.89 -2.79 -33.00
C GLY A 295 9.85 -4.05 -32.13
N LEU A 296 9.59 -3.92 -30.82
CA LEU A 296 9.38 -5.07 -29.94
C LEU A 296 7.97 -5.65 -30.15
N THR A 297 7.79 -6.92 -29.83
CA THR A 297 6.44 -7.48 -29.69
C THR A 297 6.06 -7.51 -28.22
N VAL A 298 4.86 -7.00 -27.90
CA VAL A 298 4.36 -6.94 -26.53
C VAL A 298 3.04 -7.70 -26.40
N VAL A 299 2.91 -8.46 -25.32
CA VAL A 299 1.72 -9.22 -24.95
C VAL A 299 1.30 -8.80 -23.55
N ALA A 300 0.15 -8.16 -23.43
CA ALA A 300 -0.46 -7.86 -22.14
C ALA A 300 -1.58 -8.85 -21.88
N LEU A 301 -1.43 -9.69 -20.85
CA LEU A 301 -2.44 -10.70 -20.53
C LEU A 301 -3.29 -10.29 -19.33
N GLU A 302 -4.48 -10.88 -19.25
CA GLU A 302 -5.43 -10.68 -18.15
C GLU A 302 -5.62 -11.99 -17.38
N HIS A 303 -5.37 -11.94 -16.07
CA HIS A 303 -5.50 -13.09 -15.17
C HIS A 303 -6.95 -13.17 -14.64
N PRO A 304 -7.73 -14.18 -15.02
CA PRO A 304 -9.18 -14.19 -14.78
C PRO A 304 -9.59 -14.31 -13.31
N GLY A 305 -8.73 -14.85 -12.44
CA GLY A 305 -9.02 -15.00 -10.99
C GLY A 305 -8.60 -13.80 -10.14
N SER A 306 -8.06 -12.73 -10.73
CA SER A 306 -7.54 -11.57 -10.00
C SER A 306 -7.66 -10.26 -10.76
N ASN A 307 -8.42 -10.21 -11.84
CA ASN A 307 -8.69 -9.02 -12.65
C ASN A 307 -9.87 -8.20 -12.11
N VAL A 308 -10.20 -7.10 -12.78
CA VAL A 308 -11.35 -6.26 -12.45
C VAL A 308 -12.69 -7.04 -12.60
N ALA A 309 -12.82 -7.91 -13.59
CA ALA A 309 -14.02 -8.72 -13.79
C ALA A 309 -14.25 -9.72 -12.65
N TRP A 310 -13.18 -10.27 -12.07
CA TRP A 310 -13.23 -11.09 -10.86
C TRP A 310 -13.80 -10.30 -9.68
N LEU A 311 -13.28 -9.11 -9.42
CA LEU A 311 -13.75 -8.25 -8.34
C LEU A 311 -15.22 -7.83 -8.52
N THR A 312 -15.62 -7.52 -9.75
CA THR A 312 -16.99 -7.07 -10.05
C THR A 312 -18.02 -8.22 -10.17
N GLY A 313 -17.58 -9.47 -10.04
CA GLY A 313 -18.48 -10.60 -10.22
C GLY A 313 -18.89 -10.92 -11.65
N ASN A 314 -18.30 -10.22 -12.63
CA ASN A 314 -18.61 -10.35 -14.05
C ASN A 314 -17.70 -11.35 -14.79
N SER A 315 -17.03 -12.25 -14.07
CA SER A 315 -16.15 -13.25 -14.68
C SER A 315 -16.95 -14.27 -15.49
N PHE A 316 -16.75 -14.28 -16.79
CA PHE A 316 -17.36 -15.26 -17.69
C PHE A 316 -16.74 -16.65 -17.47
N GLY A 317 -17.56 -17.63 -17.12
CA GLY A 317 -17.23 -19.05 -17.21
C GLY A 317 -16.66 -19.71 -15.96
N GLN A 318 -16.48 -19.01 -14.83
CA GLN A 318 -16.14 -19.65 -13.56
C GLN A 318 -17.35 -19.67 -12.63
N SER A 319 -17.82 -20.87 -12.29
CA SER A 319 -18.89 -21.04 -11.30
C SER A 319 -18.34 -20.71 -9.91
N ARG A 320 -18.80 -19.61 -9.34
CA ARG A 320 -18.43 -19.12 -8.01
C ARG A 320 -18.95 -19.98 -6.85
N THR A 321 -19.76 -20.98 -7.15
CA THR A 321 -20.45 -21.80 -6.14
C THR A 321 -19.54 -22.79 -5.41
N THR A 322 -18.29 -22.98 -5.86
CA THR A 322 -17.36 -23.94 -5.27
C THR A 322 -16.13 -23.33 -4.60
N LEU A 323 -15.86 -22.02 -4.79
CA LEU A 323 -14.73 -21.35 -4.15
C LEU A 323 -15.20 -20.72 -2.83
N LYS A 324 -14.59 -21.12 -1.72
CA LYS A 324 -14.71 -20.42 -0.43
C LYS A 324 -14.54 -18.91 -0.67
N ASN A 325 -15.28 -18.11 0.05
CA ASN A 325 -15.39 -16.64 -0.04
C ASN A 325 -14.04 -15.91 0.18
N ASN A 326 -13.05 -16.08 -0.68
CA ASN A 326 -11.76 -15.43 -0.57
C ASN A 326 -11.65 -14.30 -1.60
N LEU A 327 -11.21 -13.12 -1.15
CA LEU A 327 -10.95 -11.94 -1.96
C LEU A 327 -10.02 -12.27 -3.15
N LEU A 328 -8.97 -13.03 -2.90
CA LEU A 328 -8.05 -13.58 -3.89
C LEU A 328 -7.93 -15.08 -3.65
N PRO A 329 -8.27 -15.94 -4.64
CA PRO A 329 -8.04 -17.37 -4.52
C PRO A 329 -6.56 -17.67 -4.28
N ALA A 330 -6.27 -18.57 -3.33
CA ALA A 330 -4.88 -18.96 -3.05
C ALA A 330 -4.18 -19.52 -4.29
N THR A 331 -4.93 -20.21 -5.16
CA THR A 331 -4.43 -20.77 -6.40
C THR A 331 -3.90 -19.72 -7.39
N GLU A 332 -4.34 -18.45 -7.29
CA GLU A 332 -3.85 -17.39 -8.17
C GLU A 332 -2.33 -17.17 -8.06
N PHE A 333 -1.74 -17.50 -6.91
CA PHE A 333 -0.28 -17.47 -6.77
C PHE A 333 0.43 -18.57 -7.58
N LEU A 334 -0.27 -19.63 -7.98
CA LEU A 334 0.20 -20.67 -8.89
C LEU A 334 -0.29 -20.41 -10.33
N ASP A 335 -1.56 -20.05 -10.46
CA ASP A 335 -2.22 -19.86 -11.75
C ASP A 335 -1.63 -18.73 -12.58
N ARG A 336 -1.26 -17.60 -11.95
CA ARG A 336 -0.75 -16.44 -12.69
C ARG A 336 0.56 -16.71 -13.43
N PRO A 337 1.61 -17.32 -12.83
CA PRO A 337 2.79 -17.75 -13.57
C PRO A 337 2.46 -18.76 -14.67
N GLN A 338 1.56 -19.73 -14.40
CA GLN A 338 1.15 -20.72 -15.37
C GLN A 338 0.34 -20.12 -16.54
N ASP A 339 -0.45 -19.06 -16.28
CA ASP A 339 -1.14 -18.32 -17.35
C ASP A 339 -0.12 -17.72 -18.34
N VAL A 340 0.98 -17.14 -17.82
CA VAL A 340 2.05 -16.60 -18.67
C VAL A 340 2.71 -17.72 -19.49
N SER A 341 3.11 -18.82 -18.87
CA SER A 341 3.72 -19.96 -19.57
C SER A 341 2.79 -20.54 -20.62
N PHE A 342 1.50 -20.71 -20.32
CA PHE A 342 0.49 -21.13 -21.28
C PHE A 342 0.37 -20.16 -22.47
N VAL A 343 0.34 -18.85 -22.20
CA VAL A 343 0.29 -17.82 -23.26
C VAL A 343 1.51 -17.93 -24.15
N LEU A 344 2.71 -18.10 -23.58
CA LEU A 344 3.96 -18.28 -24.34
C LEU A 344 3.90 -19.52 -25.24
N ASP A 345 3.37 -20.63 -24.75
CA ASP A 345 3.20 -21.86 -25.56
C ASP A 345 2.22 -21.66 -26.71
N ARG A 346 1.11 -20.94 -26.46
CA ARG A 346 0.13 -20.62 -27.51
C ARG A 346 0.72 -19.68 -28.56
N LEU A 347 1.51 -18.67 -28.14
CA LEU A 347 2.19 -17.73 -29.03
C LEU A 347 3.26 -18.43 -29.86
N ASN A 348 4.00 -19.39 -29.30
CA ASN A 348 4.97 -20.19 -30.04
C ASN A 348 4.30 -20.97 -31.17
N ARG A 349 3.13 -21.58 -30.92
CA ARG A 349 2.36 -22.25 -31.95
C ARG A 349 1.87 -21.27 -33.02
N LEU A 350 1.37 -20.10 -32.64
CA LEU A 350 0.95 -19.06 -33.59
C LEU A 350 2.14 -18.55 -34.41
N ASN A 351 3.32 -18.43 -33.80
CA ASN A 351 4.55 -18.03 -34.46
C ASN A 351 4.98 -19.01 -35.56
N GLN A 352 4.67 -20.29 -35.38
CA GLN A 352 5.00 -21.35 -36.34
C GLN A 352 3.96 -21.52 -37.43
N PHE A 353 2.67 -21.40 -37.11
CA PHE A 353 1.58 -21.88 -38.00
C PHE A 353 0.59 -20.79 -38.44
N SER A 354 0.63 -19.59 -37.91
CA SER A 354 -0.28 -18.50 -38.29
C SER A 354 0.18 -17.82 -39.58
N SER A 355 -0.74 -17.58 -40.50
CA SER A 355 -0.45 -16.86 -41.75
C SER A 355 -0.11 -15.38 -41.51
N THR A 356 -0.60 -14.77 -40.43
CA THR A 356 -0.44 -13.34 -40.14
C THR A 356 0.58 -13.07 -39.03
N LEU A 357 0.77 -14.00 -38.12
CA LEU A 357 1.60 -13.85 -36.92
C LEU A 357 2.91 -14.68 -36.98
N HIS A 358 3.16 -15.35 -38.12
CA HIS A 358 4.40 -16.11 -38.33
C HIS A 358 5.63 -15.24 -38.16
N GLY A 359 6.60 -15.70 -37.35
CA GLY A 359 7.86 -14.99 -37.11
C GLY A 359 7.73 -13.68 -36.33
N LYS A 360 6.61 -13.45 -35.63
CA LYS A 360 6.39 -12.20 -34.86
C LYS A 360 6.78 -12.28 -33.40
N PHE A 361 6.97 -13.48 -32.83
CA PHE A 361 7.22 -13.70 -31.43
C PHE A 361 8.56 -14.39 -31.19
N ASN A 362 9.47 -13.72 -30.49
CA ASN A 362 10.65 -14.37 -29.91
C ASN A 362 10.27 -14.98 -28.58
N THR A 363 9.69 -16.17 -28.59
CA THR A 363 9.22 -16.87 -27.37
C THR A 363 10.34 -17.55 -26.60
N GLU A 364 11.56 -17.51 -27.05
CA GLU A 364 12.73 -18.10 -26.38
C GLU A 364 13.45 -17.10 -25.46
N GLU A 365 13.28 -15.80 -25.71
CA GLU A 365 13.83 -14.72 -24.93
C GLU A 365 12.69 -13.77 -24.53
N VAL A 366 12.29 -13.84 -23.25
CA VAL A 366 11.12 -13.13 -22.76
C VAL A 366 11.52 -12.17 -21.63
N THR A 367 11.10 -10.91 -21.75
CA THR A 367 11.08 -9.95 -20.65
C THR A 367 9.70 -9.88 -20.06
N VAL A 368 9.55 -10.14 -18.75
CA VAL A 368 8.26 -9.98 -18.04
C VAL A 368 8.22 -8.68 -17.28
N ILE A 369 7.23 -7.83 -17.59
CA ILE A 369 6.93 -6.58 -16.86
C ILE A 369 5.71 -6.85 -15.96
N GLY A 370 5.87 -6.69 -14.64
CA GLY A 370 4.78 -6.91 -13.70
C GLY A 370 4.57 -5.76 -12.74
N HIS A 371 3.31 -5.36 -12.52
CA HIS A 371 2.94 -4.37 -11.52
C HIS A 371 2.28 -5.05 -10.32
N SER A 372 2.64 -4.65 -9.10
CA SER A 372 2.00 -5.16 -7.86
C SER A 372 2.04 -6.70 -7.79
N LEU A 373 0.90 -7.39 -7.78
CA LEU A 373 0.80 -8.84 -7.86
C LEU A 373 1.38 -9.40 -9.18
N GLY A 374 1.38 -8.63 -10.26
CA GLY A 374 2.11 -8.96 -11.49
C GLY A 374 3.63 -8.97 -11.30
N GLY A 375 4.14 -8.14 -10.39
CA GLY A 375 5.55 -8.17 -9.98
C GLY A 375 5.93 -9.47 -9.26
N TYR A 376 5.03 -9.99 -8.42
CA TYR A 376 5.14 -11.35 -7.90
C TYR A 376 5.22 -12.37 -9.06
N THR A 377 4.28 -12.31 -10.00
CA THR A 377 4.24 -13.21 -11.17
C THR A 377 5.56 -13.21 -11.92
N ALA A 378 6.13 -12.02 -12.19
CA ALA A 378 7.39 -11.87 -12.91
C ALA A 378 8.57 -12.52 -12.16
N LEU A 379 8.68 -12.32 -10.85
CA LEU A 379 9.76 -12.92 -10.06
C LEU A 379 9.60 -14.42 -9.87
N ALA A 380 8.37 -14.94 -9.74
CA ALA A 380 8.11 -16.37 -9.69
C ALA A 380 8.56 -17.06 -10.99
N LEU A 381 8.21 -16.49 -12.15
CA LEU A 381 8.69 -16.97 -13.46
C LEU A 381 10.21 -16.88 -13.62
N ALA A 382 10.86 -15.92 -12.96
CA ALA A 382 12.31 -15.77 -12.94
C ALA A 382 13.02 -16.74 -11.97
N GLY A 383 12.26 -17.50 -11.16
CA GLY A 383 12.80 -18.55 -10.28
C GLY A 383 12.67 -18.30 -8.79
N ALA A 384 12.02 -17.19 -8.36
CA ALA A 384 11.70 -17.02 -6.94
C ALA A 384 10.63 -18.03 -6.51
N LYS A 385 10.89 -18.79 -5.45
CA LYS A 385 9.97 -19.79 -4.89
C LYS A 385 9.15 -19.19 -3.75
N LEU A 386 7.86 -19.52 -3.67
CA LEU A 386 7.01 -19.16 -2.55
C LEU A 386 7.55 -19.75 -1.24
N SER A 387 7.65 -18.95 -0.19
CA SER A 387 8.11 -19.35 1.13
C SER A 387 6.90 -19.54 2.04
N LEU A 388 6.13 -20.62 1.81
CA LEU A 388 4.84 -20.83 2.49
C LEU A 388 4.96 -20.93 4.00
N GLU A 389 5.96 -21.62 4.51
CA GLU A 389 6.18 -21.74 5.96
C GLU A 389 6.38 -20.36 6.61
N HIS A 390 7.24 -19.52 6.02
CA HIS A 390 7.46 -18.15 6.49
C HIS A 390 6.20 -17.30 6.40
N LEU A 391 5.46 -17.45 5.31
CA LEU A 391 4.19 -16.73 5.10
C LEU A 391 3.14 -17.16 6.11
N GLN A 392 2.97 -18.47 6.34
CA GLN A 392 2.02 -19.02 7.32
C GLN A 392 2.37 -18.59 8.74
N GLN A 393 3.65 -18.59 9.11
CA GLN A 393 4.10 -18.06 10.41
C GLN A 393 3.68 -16.60 10.57
N PHE A 394 3.96 -15.75 9.57
CA PHE A 394 3.56 -14.34 9.59
C PHE A 394 2.05 -14.17 9.64
N CYS A 395 1.33 -14.90 8.79
CA CYS A 395 -0.12 -14.78 8.69
C CYS A 395 -0.88 -15.38 9.90
N ASN A 396 -0.29 -16.27 10.66
CA ASN A 396 -0.88 -16.88 11.86
C ASN A 396 -0.42 -16.22 13.17
N ASP A 397 0.45 -15.20 13.12
CA ASP A 397 0.89 -14.48 14.31
C ASP A 397 -0.32 -13.78 14.97
N PRO A 398 -0.63 -14.09 16.26
CA PRO A 398 -1.72 -13.44 16.97
C PRO A 398 -1.48 -11.96 17.26
N ASN A 399 -0.22 -11.50 17.19
CA ASN A 399 0.17 -10.11 17.37
C ASN A 399 0.69 -9.49 16.07
N PRO A 400 -0.19 -9.20 15.09
CA PRO A 400 0.24 -8.63 13.83
C PRO A 400 0.73 -7.19 14.04
N VAL A 401 2.01 -7.02 14.30
CA VAL A 401 2.59 -5.70 14.60
C VAL A 401 2.67 -4.81 13.35
N VAL A 402 2.58 -5.37 12.14
CA VAL A 402 2.87 -4.62 10.92
C VAL A 402 2.13 -5.22 9.73
N PHE A 403 0.96 -4.69 9.39
CA PHE A 403 0.25 -5.06 8.16
C PHE A 403 0.16 -3.90 7.18
N SER A 404 0.44 -4.19 5.91
CA SER A 404 0.03 -3.38 4.77
C SER A 404 -1.12 -4.06 4.00
N PRO A 405 -1.86 -3.35 3.14
CA PRO A 405 -2.83 -4.00 2.25
C PRO A 405 -2.21 -5.12 1.41
N ALA A 406 -0.94 -4.97 0.99
CA ALA A 406 -0.23 -6.03 0.29
C ALA A 406 0.03 -7.26 1.17
N ASP A 407 0.32 -7.08 2.46
CA ASP A 407 0.51 -8.23 3.36
C ASP A 407 -0.79 -9.03 3.51
N LEU A 408 -1.94 -8.34 3.63
CA LEU A 408 -3.26 -8.99 3.67
C LEU A 408 -3.53 -9.80 2.39
N LEU A 409 -3.24 -9.20 1.23
CA LEU A 409 -3.39 -9.90 -0.06
C LEU A 409 -2.47 -11.13 -0.16
N GLN A 410 -1.22 -11.00 0.29
CA GLN A 410 -0.25 -12.09 0.28
C GLN A 410 -0.64 -13.24 1.22
N CYS A 411 -1.32 -12.93 2.33
CA CYS A 411 -1.82 -13.95 3.25
C CYS A 411 -2.86 -14.90 2.63
N SER A 412 -3.49 -14.52 1.53
CA SER A 412 -4.33 -15.46 0.77
C SER A 412 -3.55 -16.68 0.26
N ALA A 413 -2.25 -16.57 0.02
CA ALA A 413 -1.42 -17.70 -0.38
C ALA A 413 -1.15 -18.69 0.77
N ALA A 414 -1.35 -18.28 2.04
CA ALA A 414 -1.16 -19.17 3.19
C ALA A 414 -2.16 -20.35 3.23
N ASP A 415 -3.26 -20.24 2.48
CA ASP A 415 -4.27 -21.30 2.34
C ASP A 415 -3.85 -22.40 1.34
N LEU A 416 -2.72 -22.25 0.65
CA LEU A 416 -2.18 -23.31 -0.23
C LEU A 416 -1.80 -24.54 0.58
N THR A 417 -2.16 -25.73 0.08
CA THR A 417 -1.75 -27.00 0.67
C THR A 417 -0.29 -27.36 0.34
N ASN A 418 0.34 -28.19 1.14
CA ASN A 418 1.72 -28.66 0.88
C ASN A 418 1.83 -29.33 -0.49
N ALA A 419 0.84 -30.15 -0.90
CA ALA A 419 0.82 -30.79 -2.23
C ALA A 419 0.77 -29.78 -3.38
N GLN A 420 0.06 -28.65 -3.18
CA GLN A 420 0.05 -27.54 -4.14
C GLN A 420 1.38 -26.76 -4.10
N ALA A 421 2.01 -26.72 -2.93
CA ALA A 421 3.31 -26.08 -2.75
C ALA A 421 4.43 -26.87 -3.43
N ASP A 422 4.40 -28.20 -3.36
CA ASP A 422 5.39 -29.07 -4.00
C ASP A 422 5.34 -28.95 -5.54
N ALA A 423 4.17 -28.62 -6.10
CA ALA A 423 4.03 -28.26 -7.51
C ALA A 423 4.74 -26.95 -7.89
N GLN A 424 5.25 -26.18 -6.93
CA GLN A 424 5.94 -24.89 -7.14
C GLN A 424 7.33 -25.01 -7.77
N GLU A 425 7.96 -26.18 -7.77
CA GLU A 425 9.23 -26.33 -8.50
C GLU A 425 9.11 -25.98 -9.99
N SER A 426 7.88 -25.94 -10.51
CA SER A 426 7.57 -25.69 -11.90
C SER A 426 7.15 -24.25 -12.26
N LEU A 427 7.14 -23.27 -11.32
CA LEU A 427 6.72 -21.90 -11.65
C LEU A 427 7.77 -21.11 -12.45
N ARG A 428 9.04 -21.53 -12.40
CA ARG A 428 10.08 -20.93 -13.21
C ARG A 428 9.87 -21.29 -14.68
N ASP A 429 9.86 -20.28 -15.54
CA ASP A 429 9.89 -20.47 -16.98
C ASP A 429 11.28 -20.09 -17.52
N PRO A 430 12.04 -21.06 -18.10
CA PRO A 430 13.41 -20.80 -18.56
C PRO A 430 13.51 -19.79 -19.70
N ARG A 431 12.40 -19.53 -20.40
CA ARG A 431 12.32 -18.50 -21.45
C ARG A 431 12.37 -17.09 -20.90
N VAL A 432 12.04 -16.91 -19.59
CA VAL A 432 12.12 -15.60 -18.93
C VAL A 432 13.56 -15.29 -18.58
N VAL A 433 14.15 -14.37 -19.33
CA VAL A 433 15.57 -13.99 -19.24
C VAL A 433 15.78 -12.60 -18.64
N GLN A 434 14.71 -11.83 -18.40
CA GLN A 434 14.76 -10.48 -17.83
C GLN A 434 13.42 -10.10 -17.19
N THR A 435 13.42 -9.30 -16.11
CA THR A 435 12.21 -8.85 -15.46
C THR A 435 12.22 -7.36 -15.14
N ILE A 436 11.06 -6.70 -15.27
CA ILE A 436 10.79 -5.35 -14.77
C ILE A 436 9.63 -5.45 -13.79
N VAL A 437 9.86 -5.10 -12.51
CA VAL A 437 8.85 -5.22 -11.46
C VAL A 437 8.54 -3.84 -10.87
N LEU A 438 7.29 -3.41 -11.04
CA LEU A 438 6.82 -2.08 -10.68
C LEU A 438 5.99 -2.17 -9.40
N ASN A 439 6.45 -1.58 -8.31
CA ASN A 439 5.79 -1.61 -7.02
C ASN A 439 5.32 -3.04 -6.62
N PRO A 440 6.17 -4.06 -6.68
CA PRO A 440 5.76 -5.45 -6.52
C PRO A 440 5.25 -5.74 -5.09
N ALA A 441 4.22 -6.60 -4.98
CA ALA A 441 3.67 -7.13 -3.73
C ALA A 441 4.33 -8.49 -3.43
N ILE A 442 5.48 -8.51 -2.73
CA ILE A 442 6.34 -9.68 -2.60
C ILE A 442 6.96 -9.90 -1.21
N GLY A 443 6.83 -8.92 -0.31
CA GLY A 443 7.62 -8.87 0.92
C GLY A 443 7.41 -10.04 1.89
N ARG A 444 6.28 -10.77 1.76
CA ARG A 444 5.98 -11.95 2.58
C ARG A 444 6.00 -13.25 1.79
N LEU A 445 5.90 -13.16 0.46
CA LEU A 445 5.83 -14.33 -0.41
C LEU A 445 7.19 -15.00 -0.60
N PHE A 446 8.26 -14.22 -0.60
CA PHE A 446 9.61 -14.68 -0.87
C PHE A 446 10.54 -14.42 0.30
N ASP A 447 11.21 -15.44 0.78
CA ASP A 447 12.30 -15.31 1.74
C ASP A 447 13.62 -14.89 1.03
N PRO A 448 14.67 -14.51 1.77
CA PRO A 448 15.94 -14.12 1.19
C PRO A 448 16.61 -15.23 0.35
N LYS A 449 16.40 -16.51 0.70
CA LYS A 449 16.97 -17.65 -0.04
C LYS A 449 16.29 -17.80 -1.39
N SER A 450 14.99 -17.63 -1.42
CA SER A 450 14.16 -17.68 -2.62
C SER A 450 14.51 -16.53 -3.59
N LEU A 451 14.59 -15.30 -3.11
CA LEU A 451 14.96 -14.14 -3.93
C LEU A 451 16.40 -14.25 -4.47
N ALA A 452 17.29 -14.90 -3.73
CA ALA A 452 18.66 -15.15 -4.19
C ALA A 452 18.74 -16.12 -5.39
N GLN A 453 17.67 -16.87 -5.69
CA GLN A 453 17.59 -17.73 -6.88
C GLN A 453 17.27 -16.95 -8.16
N VAL A 454 16.78 -15.71 -8.06
CA VAL A 454 16.56 -14.84 -9.21
C VAL A 454 17.91 -14.32 -9.71
N THR A 455 18.39 -14.89 -10.80
CA THR A 455 19.69 -14.56 -11.40
C THR A 455 19.56 -13.73 -12.68
N VAL A 456 18.36 -13.63 -13.23
CA VAL A 456 18.11 -12.81 -14.43
C VAL A 456 18.21 -11.32 -14.09
N PRO A 457 18.64 -10.46 -15.06
CA PRO A 457 18.61 -9.02 -14.88
C PRO A 457 17.21 -8.53 -14.45
N THR A 458 17.16 -7.71 -13.42
CA THR A 458 15.90 -7.23 -12.81
C THR A 458 15.92 -5.71 -12.62
N LEU A 459 14.96 -5.00 -13.20
CA LEU A 459 14.67 -3.61 -12.90
C LEU A 459 13.48 -3.57 -11.91
N MET A 460 13.68 -3.01 -10.71
CA MET A 460 12.65 -2.86 -9.70
C MET A 460 12.31 -1.39 -9.48
N LEU A 461 11.02 -1.05 -9.46
CA LEU A 461 10.55 0.28 -9.07
C LEU A 461 9.98 0.23 -7.65
N ALA A 462 10.31 1.26 -6.87
CA ALA A 462 9.83 1.49 -5.52
C ALA A 462 9.29 2.91 -5.37
N GLY A 463 8.01 3.04 -5.00
CA GLY A 463 7.39 4.31 -4.65
C GLY A 463 7.40 4.54 -3.13
N THR A 464 7.92 5.68 -2.65
CA THR A 464 7.97 5.90 -1.18
C THR A 464 6.63 6.30 -0.57
N ASP A 465 5.69 6.82 -1.38
CA ASP A 465 4.32 7.16 -0.98
C ASP A 465 3.33 6.02 -1.26
N ASP A 466 3.83 4.82 -1.53
CA ASP A 466 3.01 3.63 -1.77
C ASP A 466 2.44 3.10 -0.45
N THR A 467 1.14 3.31 -0.25
CA THR A 467 0.41 2.84 0.93
C THR A 467 -0.05 1.39 0.80
N ILE A 468 -0.04 0.82 -0.40
CA ILE A 468 -0.47 -0.56 -0.68
C ILE A 468 0.71 -1.52 -0.53
N THR A 469 1.81 -1.23 -1.25
CA THR A 469 3.05 -1.99 -1.20
C THR A 469 4.19 -1.13 -0.65
N PRO A 470 4.26 -0.90 0.67
CA PRO A 470 5.25 -0.01 1.28
C PRO A 470 6.68 -0.37 0.89
N ALA A 471 7.44 0.62 0.40
CA ALA A 471 8.71 0.42 -0.26
C ALA A 471 9.73 -0.36 0.58
N VAL A 472 9.79 -0.12 1.90
CA VAL A 472 10.74 -0.80 2.79
C VAL A 472 10.55 -2.30 2.76
N SER A 473 9.35 -2.78 3.04
CA SER A 473 9.06 -4.21 3.18
C SER A 473 8.87 -4.92 1.84
N GLN A 474 8.33 -4.23 0.84
CA GLN A 474 7.91 -4.86 -0.40
C GLN A 474 8.93 -4.70 -1.55
N GLN A 475 9.84 -3.71 -1.50
CA GLN A 475 10.80 -3.45 -2.57
C GLN A 475 12.24 -3.36 -2.08
N PHE A 476 12.57 -2.45 -1.13
CA PHE A 476 13.98 -2.21 -0.76
C PHE A 476 14.65 -3.42 -0.14
N LEU A 477 13.99 -4.09 0.82
CA LEU A 477 14.52 -5.31 1.43
C LEU A 477 14.64 -6.45 0.40
N PRO A 478 13.58 -6.79 -0.37
CA PRO A 478 13.67 -7.76 -1.45
C PRO A 478 14.75 -7.45 -2.48
N PHE A 479 14.89 -6.19 -2.89
CA PHE A 479 15.94 -5.77 -3.84
C PHE A 479 17.34 -6.13 -3.35
N THR A 480 17.62 -5.99 -2.04
CA THR A 480 18.95 -6.35 -1.50
C THR A 480 19.26 -7.82 -1.64
N GLN A 481 18.26 -8.68 -1.73
CA GLN A 481 18.41 -10.15 -1.77
C GLN A 481 18.60 -10.70 -3.18
N LEU A 482 18.17 -9.98 -4.23
CA LEU A 482 18.39 -10.41 -5.62
C LEU A 482 19.88 -10.54 -5.92
N LYS A 483 20.28 -11.59 -6.65
CA LYS A 483 21.70 -11.88 -6.99
C LYS A 483 22.07 -11.52 -8.42
N GLY A 484 21.12 -11.49 -9.34
CA GLY A 484 21.35 -11.06 -10.72
C GLY A 484 21.75 -9.59 -10.84
N SER A 485 22.13 -9.18 -12.04
CA SER A 485 22.27 -7.76 -12.38
C SER A 485 20.95 -7.03 -12.10
N LYS A 486 21.01 -5.90 -11.39
CA LYS A 486 19.79 -5.26 -10.90
C LYS A 486 19.88 -3.75 -10.90
N PHE A 487 18.72 -3.13 -11.12
CA PHE A 487 18.52 -1.70 -10.99
C PHE A 487 17.31 -1.43 -10.08
N LEU A 488 17.44 -0.46 -9.21
CA LEU A 488 16.36 0.07 -8.40
C LEU A 488 16.02 1.48 -8.88
N LEU A 489 14.82 1.63 -9.44
CA LEU A 489 14.22 2.93 -9.72
C LEU A 489 13.41 3.36 -8.51
N THR A 490 13.88 4.36 -7.78
CA THR A 490 13.19 4.92 -6.63
C THR A 490 12.42 6.16 -7.04
N ALA A 491 11.10 6.12 -6.92
CA ALA A 491 10.21 7.28 -7.07
C ALA A 491 9.87 7.81 -5.68
N ILE A 492 10.66 8.80 -5.20
CA ILE A 492 10.40 9.45 -3.91
C ILE A 492 9.18 10.35 -4.10
N GLY A 493 8.13 10.07 -3.34
CA GLY A 493 6.81 10.67 -3.52
C GLY A 493 5.89 9.87 -4.46
N GLY A 494 6.37 8.78 -5.08
CA GLY A 494 5.56 7.94 -5.96
C GLY A 494 4.59 7.05 -5.18
N THR A 495 3.33 6.97 -5.66
CA THR A 495 2.25 6.15 -5.11
C THR A 495 2.11 4.83 -5.89
N HIS A 496 1.22 3.94 -5.44
CA HIS A 496 1.05 2.61 -6.02
C HIS A 496 0.64 2.63 -7.51
N LEU A 497 -0.30 3.51 -7.86
CA LEU A 497 -0.86 3.60 -9.21
C LEU A 497 -0.17 4.66 -10.08
N SER A 498 0.86 5.35 -9.58
CA SER A 498 1.60 6.39 -10.33
C SER A 498 2.19 5.91 -11.68
N VAL A 499 2.37 4.59 -11.82
CA VAL A 499 2.90 3.95 -13.03
C VAL A 499 1.83 3.58 -14.06
N GLY A 500 0.55 3.61 -13.66
CA GLY A 500 -0.57 3.16 -14.49
C GLY A 500 -0.88 4.10 -15.65
N ASP A 501 -1.55 3.57 -16.65
CA ASP A 501 -2.10 4.34 -17.77
C ASP A 501 -3.30 5.15 -17.26
N PRO A 502 -3.27 6.50 -17.27
CA PRO A 502 -4.35 7.32 -16.75
C PRO A 502 -5.70 7.05 -17.41
N ALA A 503 -5.70 6.70 -18.70
CA ALA A 503 -6.91 6.37 -19.45
C ALA A 503 -7.54 5.02 -19.04
N ASN A 504 -6.79 4.19 -18.29
CA ASN A 504 -7.19 2.83 -17.93
C ASN A 504 -7.03 2.54 -16.42
N LEU A 505 -6.91 3.58 -15.58
CA LEU A 505 -6.92 3.40 -14.14
C LEU A 505 -8.33 2.99 -13.68
N ASN A 506 -8.38 1.95 -12.86
CA ASN A 506 -9.63 1.56 -12.23
C ASN A 506 -9.98 2.54 -11.10
N HIS A 507 -11.04 3.34 -11.31
CA HIS A 507 -11.49 4.35 -10.35
C HIS A 507 -11.89 3.78 -8.98
N VAL A 508 -12.23 2.51 -8.89
CA VAL A 508 -12.53 1.83 -7.62
C VAL A 508 -11.34 1.91 -6.65
N PHE A 509 -10.11 1.83 -7.14
CA PHE A 509 -8.92 1.89 -6.30
C PHE A 509 -8.36 3.31 -6.14
N THR A 510 -8.65 4.24 -7.03
CA THR A 510 -8.07 5.59 -6.99
C THR A 510 -8.74 6.53 -5.97
N GLN A 511 -9.90 6.18 -5.42
CA GLN A 511 -10.69 7.02 -4.51
C GLN A 511 -10.87 6.41 -3.11
N SER A 512 -9.91 5.61 -2.65
CA SER A 512 -9.96 4.96 -1.34
C SER A 512 -9.42 5.86 -0.23
N LEU A 513 -9.99 5.75 0.97
CA LEU A 513 -9.45 6.35 2.20
C LEU A 513 -8.01 5.94 2.51
N PHE A 514 -7.62 4.73 2.07
CA PHE A 514 -6.32 4.13 2.35
C PHE A 514 -5.33 4.28 1.20
N ILE A 515 -5.79 4.76 0.02
CA ILE A 515 -5.00 4.89 -1.20
C ILE A 515 -5.02 6.35 -1.60
N ARG A 516 -3.96 7.06 -1.24
CA ARG A 516 -3.76 8.44 -1.66
C ARG A 516 -2.98 8.43 -2.96
N GLU A 517 -3.70 8.53 -4.09
CA GLU A 517 -3.05 8.61 -5.39
C GLU A 517 -2.76 10.06 -5.78
N ARG A 518 -1.70 10.24 -6.56
CA ARG A 518 -1.31 11.52 -7.09
C ARG A 518 -2.10 11.87 -8.35
N PRO A 519 -2.36 13.16 -8.61
CA PRO A 519 -2.91 13.60 -9.88
C PRO A 519 -2.07 13.13 -11.07
N GLU A 520 -2.72 12.90 -12.20
CA GLU A 520 -2.07 12.42 -13.44
C GLU A 520 -0.88 13.28 -13.85
N GLN A 521 -1.02 14.60 -13.76
CA GLN A 521 0.00 15.57 -14.17
C GLN A 521 1.27 15.47 -13.33
N GLU A 522 1.15 15.16 -12.05
CA GLU A 522 2.29 14.99 -11.16
C GLU A 522 3.08 13.71 -11.44
N THR A 523 2.45 12.70 -12.04
CA THR A 523 3.05 11.38 -12.30
C THR A 523 3.53 11.18 -13.74
N GLU A 524 3.30 12.14 -14.65
CA GLU A 524 3.70 12.03 -16.05
C GLU A 524 5.23 11.92 -16.22
N ALA A 525 6.00 12.64 -15.42
CA ALA A 525 7.46 12.55 -15.44
C ALA A 525 7.97 11.12 -15.13
N LEU A 526 7.31 10.42 -14.21
CA LEU A 526 7.61 9.02 -13.92
C LEU A 526 7.26 8.10 -15.09
N ARG A 527 6.08 8.29 -15.72
CA ARG A 527 5.69 7.49 -16.90
C ARG A 527 6.61 7.75 -18.10
N GLN A 528 7.06 9.00 -18.28
CA GLN A 528 8.07 9.31 -19.30
C GLN A 528 9.40 8.59 -19.03
N LEU A 529 9.88 8.64 -17.79
CA LEU A 529 11.08 7.90 -17.40
C LEU A 529 10.90 6.39 -17.60
N LEU A 530 9.75 5.84 -17.24
CA LEU A 530 9.45 4.42 -17.42
C LEU A 530 9.48 4.00 -18.89
N ARG A 531 8.95 4.82 -19.81
CA ARG A 531 9.11 4.57 -21.27
C ARG A 531 10.57 4.42 -21.64
N GLY A 532 11.40 5.40 -21.24
CA GLY A 532 12.82 5.41 -21.57
C GLY A 532 13.63 4.31 -20.92
N VAL A 533 13.48 4.13 -19.61
CA VAL A 533 14.26 3.14 -18.84
C VAL A 533 13.83 1.71 -19.18
N SER A 534 12.52 1.44 -19.35
CA SER A 534 12.05 0.11 -19.73
C SER A 534 12.53 -0.28 -21.13
N LEU A 535 12.45 0.64 -22.09
CA LEU A 535 13.00 0.39 -23.42
C LEU A 535 14.51 0.15 -23.35
N ALA A 536 15.26 1.03 -22.65
CA ALA A 536 16.70 0.89 -22.53
C ALA A 536 17.10 -0.43 -21.85
N PHE A 537 16.32 -0.90 -20.87
CA PHE A 537 16.57 -2.14 -20.17
C PHE A 537 16.27 -3.36 -21.05
N VAL A 538 15.16 -3.38 -21.78
CA VAL A 538 14.83 -4.46 -22.72
C VAL A 538 15.87 -4.54 -23.84
N GLN A 539 16.34 -3.40 -24.33
CA GLN A 539 17.36 -3.32 -25.39
C GLN A 539 18.73 -3.86 -24.96
N GLN A 540 18.98 -4.10 -23.65
CA GLN A 540 20.21 -4.80 -23.21
C GLN A 540 20.30 -6.25 -23.71
N LEU A 541 19.17 -6.84 -24.12
CA LEU A 541 19.12 -8.17 -24.74
C LEU A 541 19.29 -8.14 -26.27
N THR A 542 19.61 -7.00 -26.85
CA THR A 542 19.74 -6.81 -28.31
C THR A 542 21.11 -6.28 -28.71
N PRO A 543 21.49 -6.31 -29.98
CA PRO A 543 22.72 -5.67 -30.46
C PRO A 543 22.80 -4.16 -30.19
N GLU A 544 21.67 -3.51 -29.88
CA GLU A 544 21.59 -2.07 -29.59
C GLU A 544 21.96 -1.73 -28.13
N ALA A 545 22.36 -2.70 -27.30
CA ALA A 545 22.62 -2.55 -25.86
C ALA A 545 23.49 -1.33 -25.53
N ASN A 546 24.62 -1.18 -26.23
CA ASN A 546 25.56 -0.07 -26.03
C ASN A 546 24.92 1.30 -26.30
N ARG A 547 24.02 1.38 -27.28
CA ARG A 547 23.32 2.61 -27.67
C ARG A 547 22.33 3.05 -26.59
N TYR A 548 21.74 2.09 -25.88
CA TYR A 548 20.74 2.32 -24.83
C TYR A 548 21.33 2.37 -23.41
N ALA A 549 22.55 1.89 -23.17
CA ALA A 549 23.22 1.90 -21.88
C ALA A 549 23.26 3.29 -21.17
N PRO A 550 23.45 4.43 -21.88
CA PRO A 550 23.44 5.75 -21.22
C PRO A 550 22.14 6.12 -20.51
N PHE A 551 21.02 5.48 -20.85
CA PHE A 551 19.70 5.71 -20.26
C PHE A 551 19.43 4.84 -19.02
N LEU A 552 20.36 3.97 -18.65
CA LEU A 552 20.33 3.19 -17.41
C LEU A 552 21.27 3.78 -16.35
N THR A 553 21.32 5.12 -16.25
CA THR A 553 22.20 5.84 -15.33
C THR A 553 21.42 6.67 -14.31
N ALA A 554 22.04 6.90 -13.15
CA ALA A 554 21.45 7.74 -12.09
C ALA A 554 21.17 9.17 -12.60
N ALA A 555 22.08 9.74 -13.41
CA ALA A 555 21.93 11.08 -13.95
C ALA A 555 20.72 11.19 -14.90
N TYR A 556 20.48 10.15 -15.72
CA TYR A 556 19.29 10.09 -16.59
C TYR A 556 18.00 10.06 -15.79
N ALA A 557 17.87 9.15 -14.84
CA ALA A 557 16.65 9.08 -14.03
C ALA A 557 16.42 10.38 -13.25
N GLN A 558 17.47 10.97 -12.69
CA GLN A 558 17.38 12.21 -11.91
C GLN A 558 16.93 13.41 -12.79
N SER A 559 17.22 13.43 -14.08
CA SER A 559 16.83 14.52 -14.98
C SER A 559 15.30 14.66 -15.16
N PHE A 560 14.53 13.62 -14.85
CA PHE A 560 13.07 13.61 -14.85
C PHE A 560 12.44 14.02 -13.51
N SER A 561 13.26 14.36 -12.50
CA SER A 561 12.73 14.75 -11.20
C SER A 561 11.96 16.07 -11.28
N SER A 562 10.76 16.11 -10.70
CA SER A 562 9.94 17.30 -10.51
C SER A 562 9.97 17.79 -9.07
N THR A 563 9.15 18.77 -8.75
CA THR A 563 8.96 19.24 -7.37
C THR A 563 8.31 18.15 -6.51
N GLU A 564 7.35 17.44 -7.09
CA GLU A 564 6.50 16.44 -6.44
C GLU A 564 7.15 15.06 -6.38
N LEU A 565 7.92 14.71 -7.42
CA LEU A 565 8.56 13.40 -7.56
C LEU A 565 10.07 13.53 -7.76
N LYS A 566 10.86 12.90 -6.88
CA LYS A 566 12.30 12.79 -7.09
C LYS A 566 12.64 11.38 -7.57
N LEU A 567 13.21 11.26 -8.76
CA LEU A 567 13.46 10.01 -9.44
C LEU A 567 14.96 9.65 -9.35
N ARG A 568 15.26 8.41 -8.92
CA ARG A 568 16.63 7.93 -8.71
C ARG A 568 16.76 6.51 -9.27
N LEU A 569 17.86 6.23 -9.98
CA LEU A 569 18.16 4.90 -10.50
C LEU A 569 19.53 4.46 -10.02
N ASN A 570 19.60 3.32 -9.35
CA ASN A 570 20.82 2.80 -8.73
C ASN A 570 20.92 1.29 -8.88
N SER A 571 22.11 0.74 -9.09
CA SER A 571 22.35 -0.71 -9.07
C SER A 571 22.59 -1.26 -7.66
N GLN A 572 22.93 -0.38 -6.72
CA GLN A 572 23.17 -0.72 -5.31
C GLN A 572 22.61 0.37 -4.42
N LEU A 573 22.18 -0.01 -3.23
CA LEU A 573 21.80 0.92 -2.17
C LEU A 573 23.04 1.39 -1.42
N PRO A 574 23.12 2.67 -0.99
CA PRO A 574 24.21 3.17 -0.18
C PRO A 574 24.40 2.34 1.11
N PRO A 575 25.63 2.10 1.56
CA PRO A 575 25.90 1.28 2.76
C PRO A 575 25.17 1.77 4.01
N ASN A 576 25.17 3.07 4.26
CA ASN A 576 24.47 3.70 5.39
C ASN A 576 22.95 3.48 5.30
N PHE A 577 22.38 3.55 4.10
CA PHE A 577 20.97 3.28 3.88
C PHE A 577 20.65 1.80 4.10
N SER A 578 21.49 0.88 3.62
CA SER A 578 21.33 -0.56 3.82
C SER A 578 21.34 -0.94 5.31
N GLN A 579 22.14 -0.28 6.13
CA GLN A 579 22.15 -0.48 7.58
C GLN A 579 20.86 0.04 8.22
N ARG A 580 20.39 1.23 7.86
CA ARG A 580 19.12 1.80 8.35
C ARG A 580 17.91 0.96 7.93
N LEU A 581 17.95 0.43 6.71
CA LEU A 581 16.93 -0.47 6.19
C LEU A 581 16.81 -1.75 7.03
N LYS A 582 17.93 -2.36 7.40
CA LYS A 582 17.95 -3.52 8.30
C LYS A 582 17.38 -3.19 9.68
N MET A 583 17.71 -2.03 10.22
CA MET A 583 17.16 -1.56 11.50
C MET A 583 15.64 -1.31 11.42
N ALA A 584 15.18 -0.68 10.34
CA ALA A 584 13.75 -0.44 10.12
C ALA A 584 12.93 -1.73 9.99
N ALA A 585 13.55 -2.82 9.55
CA ALA A 585 12.93 -4.13 9.40
C ALA A 585 12.86 -4.96 10.71
N LEU A 586 13.55 -4.52 11.77
CA LEU A 586 13.52 -5.22 13.05
C LEU A 586 12.17 -5.01 13.76
N PRO A 587 11.64 -6.05 14.44
CA PRO A 587 10.52 -5.90 15.33
C PRO A 587 10.79 -4.84 16.40
N MET A 588 9.76 -4.07 16.79
CA MET A 588 9.90 -2.97 17.75
C MET A 588 10.55 -3.42 19.07
N GLU A 589 10.24 -4.61 19.55
CA GLU A 589 10.84 -5.17 20.77
C GLU A 589 12.34 -5.39 20.65
N GLN A 590 12.80 -5.88 19.49
CA GLN A 590 14.23 -6.07 19.21
C GLN A 590 14.93 -4.72 19.00
N LEU A 591 14.26 -3.74 18.46
CA LEU A 591 14.77 -2.37 18.31
C LEU A 591 14.99 -1.74 19.69
N ILE A 592 14.00 -1.84 20.59
CA ILE A 592 14.08 -1.34 21.97
C ILE A 592 15.18 -2.08 22.73
N SER A 593 15.21 -3.40 22.67
CA SER A 593 16.21 -4.21 23.40
C SER A 593 17.64 -3.95 22.91
N SER A 594 17.83 -3.82 21.59
CA SER A 594 19.15 -3.51 21.00
C SER A 594 19.64 -2.11 21.37
N THR A 595 18.71 -1.13 21.44
CA THR A 595 19.02 0.25 21.85
C THR A 595 19.38 0.33 23.34
N LEU A 596 18.64 -0.40 24.18
CA LEU A 596 18.92 -0.53 25.61
C LEU A 596 20.26 -1.24 25.89
N ALA A 597 20.56 -2.31 25.13
CA ALA A 597 21.81 -3.04 25.23
C ALA A 597 23.00 -2.14 24.84
N LYS A 598 22.88 -1.37 23.74
CA LYS A 598 23.90 -0.41 23.30
C LYS A 598 24.14 0.69 24.32
N GLY A 599 23.07 1.30 24.88
CA GLY A 599 23.18 2.29 25.94
C GLY A 599 23.83 1.76 27.22
N LYS A 600 23.60 0.46 27.56
CA LYS A 600 24.30 -0.20 28.67
C LYS A 600 25.79 -0.40 28.39
N ALA A 601 26.16 -0.83 27.16
CA ALA A 601 27.56 -1.04 26.77
C ALA A 601 28.35 0.28 26.77
N GLU A 602 27.78 1.35 26.23
CA GLU A 602 28.38 2.70 26.23
C GLU A 602 28.54 3.26 27.66
N SER A 603 27.59 2.95 28.56
CA SER A 603 27.68 3.30 29.97
C SER A 603 28.81 2.54 30.71
N GLN A 604 29.08 1.27 30.35
CA GLN A 604 30.15 0.48 30.94
C GLN A 604 31.54 0.88 30.44
N GLN A 605 31.62 1.43 29.23
CA GLN A 605 32.92 1.91 28.66
C GLN A 605 33.29 3.34 29.09
N GLY A 606 32.54 3.95 30.00
CA GLY A 606 32.86 5.30 30.51
C GLY A 606 32.69 6.43 29.49
N VAL A 607 32.07 6.15 28.34
CA VAL A 607 31.82 7.11 27.26
C VAL A 607 30.72 8.12 27.63
N CYS A 608 29.93 7.78 28.67
CA CYS A 608 28.85 8.65 29.14
C CYS A 608 29.00 8.98 30.63
N TYR A 609 28.96 10.27 30.95
CA TYR A 609 29.08 10.76 32.30
C TYR A 609 27.86 10.47 33.22
N ASN A 610 26.77 9.97 32.64
CA ASN A 610 25.57 9.64 33.40
C ASN A 610 24.76 8.52 32.66
N LYS A 611 24.42 7.43 33.39
CA LYS A 611 23.65 6.28 32.88
C LYS A 611 22.36 6.67 32.16
N LEU A 612 21.72 7.77 32.59
CA LEU A 612 20.49 8.27 31.99
C LEU A 612 20.73 8.94 30.63
N ASN A 613 21.87 9.60 30.44
CA ASN A 613 22.23 10.23 29.18
C ASN A 613 22.64 9.23 28.10
N CYS A 614 23.21 8.08 28.48
CA CYS A 614 23.48 6.99 27.55
C CYS A 614 22.22 6.27 27.09
N LEU A 615 21.27 6.07 28.00
CA LEU A 615 19.97 5.48 27.67
C LEU A 615 19.14 6.41 26.78
N LEU A 616 19.28 7.74 26.97
CA LEU A 616 18.52 8.74 26.20
C LEU A 616 19.23 9.15 24.90
N GLY A 617 20.55 8.99 24.79
CA GLY A 617 21.32 9.28 23.58
C GLY A 617 20.99 8.34 22.40
N GLY A 618 20.50 7.12 22.70
CA GLY A 618 19.96 6.18 21.71
C GLY A 618 18.51 6.43 21.32
N LEU A 619 17.75 7.20 22.11
CA LEU A 619 16.34 7.50 21.89
C LEU A 619 16.01 8.36 20.64
N PRO A 620 16.87 9.30 20.18
CA PRO A 620 16.55 10.05 18.96
C PRO A 620 16.30 9.19 17.74
N LEU A 621 16.91 8.03 17.64
CA LEU A 621 16.70 7.12 16.51
C LEU A 621 15.36 6.39 16.59
N VAL A 622 14.90 6.07 17.80
CA VAL A 622 13.59 5.41 18.03
C VAL A 622 12.46 6.43 17.90
N MET A 623 12.66 7.69 18.29
CA MET A 623 11.65 8.76 18.13
C MET A 623 11.45 9.21 16.69
N PHE A 624 12.47 9.07 15.82
CA PHE A 624 12.31 9.34 14.38
C PHE A 624 11.54 8.25 13.63
N ILE A 625 11.31 7.10 14.24
CA ILE A 625 10.60 5.97 13.63
C ILE A 625 9.12 5.97 14.03
N LEU A 626 8.71 6.73 15.03
CA LEU A 626 7.30 6.84 15.44
C LEU A 626 6.66 8.09 14.79
N PRO A 627 5.67 7.93 13.91
CA PRO A 627 4.87 9.04 13.40
C PRO A 627 4.03 9.60 14.57
N GLY A 628 4.26 10.84 14.94
CA GLY A 628 3.59 11.48 16.09
C GLY A 628 4.19 11.16 17.45
N GLY A 629 5.41 10.61 17.49
CA GLY A 629 6.18 10.43 18.73
C GLY A 629 6.40 11.77 19.41
N VAL A 630 5.75 11.92 20.55
CA VAL A 630 5.73 13.12 21.37
C VAL A 630 7.15 13.42 21.90
N PRO A 631 7.84 14.47 21.44
CA PRO A 631 9.13 14.90 22.01
C PRO A 631 8.98 15.50 23.41
N LEU A 632 7.82 15.42 24.03
CA LEU A 632 7.36 16.27 25.12
C LEU A 632 7.78 15.84 26.51
N ALA A 633 7.94 14.54 26.76
CA ALA A 633 8.22 14.11 28.12
C ALA A 633 9.66 14.40 28.58
N ALA A 634 10.65 14.35 27.67
CA ALA A 634 12.05 14.48 28.06
C ALA A 634 12.47 15.94 28.30
N ASN A 635 12.08 16.89 27.44
CA ASN A 635 12.55 18.28 27.56
C ASN A 635 11.86 19.08 28.69
N GLN A 636 10.60 18.78 29.02
CA GLN A 636 9.94 19.46 30.17
C GLN A 636 10.37 18.88 31.50
N PHE A 637 10.63 17.57 31.59
CA PHE A 637 11.18 16.96 32.80
C PHE A 637 12.56 17.51 33.17
N PHE A 638 13.41 17.77 32.16
CA PHE A 638 14.72 18.38 32.34
C PHE A 638 14.66 19.88 32.70
N ARG A 639 13.66 20.61 32.18
CA ARG A 639 13.47 22.06 32.57
C ARG A 639 12.87 22.21 33.97
N TRP A 640 12.03 21.27 34.39
CA TRP A 640 11.48 21.25 35.74
C TRP A 640 12.55 20.96 36.80
N ARG A 641 13.46 20.02 36.53
CA ARG A 641 14.57 19.70 37.44
C ARG A 641 15.64 20.79 37.55
N ARG A 642 15.89 21.58 36.50
CA ARG A 642 16.81 22.74 36.56
C ARG A 642 16.26 23.94 37.34
N LYS A 643 14.98 23.95 37.68
CA LYS A 643 14.37 25.00 38.55
C LYS A 643 14.32 24.60 40.03
N GLN A 644 14.72 23.38 40.36
CA GLN A 644 14.76 22.87 41.72
C GLN A 644 16.19 22.58 42.23
N GLN A 645 17.20 22.85 41.42
CA GLN A 645 18.61 23.03 41.84
C GLN A 645 19.01 24.52 41.65
#